data_c37c91748f2edf9b3c23e4d9aa1cbdb4
#
_entry.id   c37c91748f2edf9b3c23e4d9aa1cbdb4
#
_cell.length_a   1.000
_cell.length_b   1.000
_cell.length_c   1.000
_cell.angle_alpha   90.00
_cell.angle_beta   90.00
_cell.angle_gamma   90.00
#
_symmetry.space_group_name_H-M   'P 1'
#
loop_
_entity.id
_entity.type
_entity.pdbx_description
1 polymer ?
#
loop_
_entity_poly.entity_id
_entity_poly.type
_entity_poly.pdbx_seq_one_letter_code
_entity_poly.pdbx_strand_id
1 'polypeptide(L)'
;MAESIAPQNPEWVVLAEKADQGKDYAMAFKNHKRYKDSKGYFWICQDPDLLNGDEVVVIALQGHVLALKNPEEYNPNWGMFPKEEKFFRLDTMPIMPQKFELTIADGKYMLVQNAKRFLTKAKTVIIATDPDRAGEHIAVALLRFLNVDMTNTKRLWINSLEKGPVRKGFQNLRDASETYPYYLEDFTRSVADWMIGMNLTCLYSQLCWDNGVRTSGALAIGRVLIPTMMLVWQRELEIANFKPEPYYIDTLLCKTDKGEEFVAQRSGEFKDKSAIPIISKLRGNVTDIKTERESTIPEKLMDLQGLKDRATAELGYKPDDTQDAAEKLYQKHYLTYPRTSINVITENEFNYLLDYHSKYKAFFPDANLVRTMPKKTWVDASKAKEHLAIVPTRTIPYLSSLPEKEKNVYLLAVKSVLAMFEDDYYYDKTTIEVENDYTVSGSVDVDLGWKKFYKKSKNTVLSLPSVKVGEELNIKQEIAEYMTKPPKPYTASTLEKAMENVHKLIDDKATKKILKDAKGLGTPATRSAIVKKVINHHKLLEEIPVKGKKKLPILQTTAKGKMLAELISKTNKVLGEPKMTAEWEDALSRISKLTLSPKAFLDEINKLVWYAFQTLPTELPKVLKTIDTSALGPTGKSAPVVIGKCPICGTGNILDSSHPKFNAYTCSEETCELRTKSLFKGTLSKWGHKEIKPKEAVKLIKGKKIPCKLTFKSKKYNMLIFREAATGYIKWEFANPKKK
;
A
#
# COMPACT_ATOMS: atom_id res chain seq x y z
N MET A 1 13.70 -8.25 49.73
CA MET A 1 13.67 -7.51 48.46
C MET A 1 14.31 -8.43 47.42
N ALA A 2 13.56 -8.90 46.45
CA ALA A 2 14.16 -9.72 45.39
C ALA A 2 15.12 -8.80 44.62
N GLU A 3 16.40 -9.16 44.58
CA GLU A 3 17.41 -8.46 43.76
C GLU A 3 16.92 -8.37 42.34
N SER A 4 17.06 -7.17 41.76
CA SER A 4 16.67 -6.91 40.36
C SER A 4 17.51 -7.81 39.44
N ILE A 5 16.87 -8.80 38.83
CA ILE A 5 17.51 -9.69 37.82
C ILE A 5 18.08 -8.90 36.63
N ALA A 6 17.65 -7.67 36.45
CA ALA A 6 18.11 -6.82 35.37
C ALA A 6 19.53 -6.30 35.58
N PRO A 7 20.46 -6.51 34.65
CA PRO A 7 21.84 -5.99 34.76
C PRO A 7 21.83 -4.47 34.98
N GLN A 8 22.66 -4.03 35.95
CA GLN A 8 22.73 -2.59 36.32
C GLN A 8 23.50 -1.75 35.30
N ASN A 9 24.58 -2.29 34.75
CA ASN A 9 25.45 -1.64 33.76
C ASN A 9 25.83 -2.67 32.68
N PRO A 10 24.93 -2.93 31.73
CA PRO A 10 25.19 -3.92 30.69
C PRO A 10 26.33 -3.48 29.76
N GLU A 11 27.22 -4.41 29.43
CA GLU A 11 28.30 -4.18 28.45
C GLU A 11 27.72 -3.87 27.09
N TRP A 12 26.73 -4.68 26.64
CA TRP A 12 26.06 -4.56 25.37
C TRP A 12 24.53 -4.51 25.53
N VAL A 13 23.88 -3.57 24.84
CA VAL A 13 22.43 -3.54 24.71
C VAL A 13 22.01 -3.56 23.23
N VAL A 14 21.28 -4.58 22.84
CA VAL A 14 20.68 -4.70 21.49
C VAL A 14 19.28 -4.12 21.53
N LEU A 15 19.02 -3.11 20.69
CA LEU A 15 17.74 -2.43 20.54
C LEU A 15 17.04 -2.92 19.28
N ALA A 16 16.07 -3.81 19.41
CA ALA A 16 15.23 -4.32 18.32
C ALA A 16 13.98 -3.46 18.12
N GLU A 17 13.47 -3.40 16.88
CA GLU A 17 12.26 -2.64 16.53
C GLU A 17 10.98 -3.30 17.04
N LYS A 18 10.92 -4.65 17.04
CA LYS A 18 9.73 -5.46 17.34
C LYS A 18 10.08 -6.63 18.25
N ALA A 19 9.10 -7.09 19.02
CA ALA A 19 9.31 -8.16 19.99
C ALA A 19 9.83 -9.47 19.37
N ASP A 20 9.33 -9.83 18.16
CA ASP A 20 9.76 -11.04 17.48
C ASP A 20 11.22 -10.92 17.01
N GLN A 21 11.64 -9.79 16.47
CA GLN A 21 13.05 -9.52 16.14
C GLN A 21 13.94 -9.63 17.39
N GLY A 22 13.53 -9.03 18.52
CA GLY A 22 14.28 -9.13 19.77
C GLY A 22 14.46 -10.57 20.23
N LYS A 23 13.43 -11.40 20.06
CA LYS A 23 13.50 -12.84 20.30
C LYS A 23 14.51 -13.51 19.38
N ASP A 24 14.48 -13.21 18.08
CA ASP A 24 15.34 -13.84 17.08
C ASP A 24 16.81 -13.46 17.30
N TYR A 25 17.05 -12.21 17.66
CA TYR A 25 18.40 -11.76 18.05
C TYR A 25 18.89 -12.50 19.29
N ALA A 26 18.07 -12.64 20.33
CA ALA A 26 18.42 -13.40 21.51
C ALA A 26 18.70 -14.88 21.21
N MET A 27 17.87 -15.51 20.38
CA MET A 27 18.04 -16.92 19.97
C MET A 27 19.27 -17.17 19.08
N ALA A 28 19.89 -16.14 18.55
CA ALA A 28 21.15 -16.27 17.82
C ALA A 28 22.33 -16.59 18.75
N PHE A 29 22.27 -16.22 20.00
CA PHE A 29 23.28 -16.53 21.01
C PHE A 29 23.13 -17.98 21.51
N LYS A 30 24.24 -18.60 21.92
CA LYS A 30 24.24 -19.96 22.48
C LYS A 30 23.44 -20.03 23.77
N ASN A 31 23.68 -19.10 24.68
CA ASN A 31 22.98 -18.99 25.97
C ASN A 31 22.07 -17.76 25.91
N HIS A 32 20.77 -17.94 26.12
CA HIS A 32 19.81 -16.86 26.16
C HIS A 32 18.65 -17.21 27.08
N LYS A 33 18.17 -16.22 27.82
CA LYS A 33 17.02 -16.38 28.72
C LYS A 33 16.16 -15.13 28.71
N ARG A 34 14.85 -15.30 28.57
CA ARG A 34 13.87 -14.24 28.65
C ARG A 34 13.44 -13.97 30.08
N TYR A 35 13.39 -12.69 30.40
CA TYR A 35 12.90 -12.20 31.69
C TYR A 35 11.73 -11.26 31.51
N LYS A 36 10.92 -11.15 32.58
CA LYS A 36 9.81 -10.18 32.66
C LYS A 36 9.77 -9.62 34.07
N ASP A 37 9.66 -8.30 34.16
CA ASP A 37 9.40 -7.62 35.42
C ASP A 37 8.29 -6.54 35.24
N SER A 38 8.12 -5.66 36.22
CA SER A 38 7.11 -4.60 36.20
C SER A 38 7.31 -3.56 35.07
N LYS A 39 8.53 -3.44 34.50
CA LYS A 39 8.84 -2.49 33.41
C LYS A 39 8.73 -3.11 32.02
N GLY A 40 8.76 -4.44 31.91
CA GLY A 40 8.61 -5.12 30.62
C GLY A 40 9.46 -6.37 30.44
N TYR A 41 9.63 -6.76 29.17
CA TYR A 41 10.41 -7.93 28.80
C TYR A 41 11.80 -7.53 28.31
N PHE A 42 12.78 -8.39 28.59
CA PHE A 42 14.15 -8.33 28.07
C PHE A 42 14.75 -9.73 28.04
N TRP A 43 15.84 -9.91 27.31
CA TRP A 43 16.62 -11.14 27.30
C TRP A 43 18.02 -10.85 27.83
N ILE A 44 18.61 -11.80 28.51
CA ILE A 44 20.03 -11.82 28.85
C ILE A 44 20.64 -12.93 28.00
N CYS A 45 21.66 -12.61 27.23
CA CYS A 45 22.30 -13.50 26.27
C CYS A 45 23.81 -13.51 26.48
N GLN A 46 24.46 -14.65 26.14
CA GLN A 46 25.90 -14.77 26.14
C GLN A 46 26.34 -15.81 25.11
N ASP A 47 27.40 -15.53 24.38
CA ASP A 47 27.98 -16.47 23.41
C ASP A 47 29.47 -16.18 23.26
N PRO A 48 30.35 -17.20 23.52
CA PRO A 48 31.79 -17.02 23.39
C PRO A 48 32.29 -16.57 22.02
N ASP A 49 31.49 -16.85 20.97
CA ASP A 49 31.85 -16.53 19.57
C ASP A 49 31.31 -15.15 19.09
N LEU A 50 30.55 -14.47 19.96
CA LEU A 50 29.92 -13.17 19.64
C LEU A 50 30.23 -12.16 20.70
N LEU A 51 30.47 -10.90 20.31
CA LEU A 51 30.63 -9.75 21.19
C LEU A 51 31.60 -10.03 22.35
N ASN A 52 32.76 -10.60 22.06
CA ASN A 52 33.86 -10.94 23.00
C ASN A 52 33.47 -11.96 24.09
N GLY A 53 32.32 -12.63 23.98
CA GLY A 53 31.79 -13.50 25.03
C GLY A 53 31.11 -12.76 26.18
N ASP A 54 30.92 -11.45 26.07
CA ASP A 54 30.29 -10.61 27.08
C ASP A 54 28.80 -10.90 27.25
N GLU A 55 28.23 -10.47 28.40
CA GLU A 55 26.81 -10.48 28.62
C GLU A 55 26.11 -9.38 27.77
N VAL A 56 25.03 -9.77 27.11
CA VAL A 56 24.26 -8.92 26.19
C VAL A 56 22.81 -8.85 26.66
N VAL A 57 22.29 -7.62 26.80
CA VAL A 57 20.86 -7.41 27.04
C VAL A 57 20.17 -7.12 25.71
N VAL A 58 19.13 -7.89 25.38
CA VAL A 58 18.29 -7.62 24.20
C VAL A 58 16.95 -7.05 24.66
N ILE A 59 16.58 -5.90 24.13
CA ILE A 59 15.28 -5.24 24.35
C ILE A 59 14.59 -4.99 23.02
N ALA A 60 13.27 -4.86 23.05
CA ALA A 60 12.49 -4.63 21.85
C ALA A 60 11.45 -3.52 22.05
N LEU A 61 11.23 -2.76 20.99
CA LEU A 61 10.18 -1.75 20.89
C LEU A 61 8.91 -2.34 20.23
N GLN A 62 8.03 -1.46 19.78
CA GLN A 62 6.87 -1.75 18.94
C GLN A 62 6.76 -0.69 17.84
N GLY A 63 7.76 -0.60 16.97
CA GLY A 63 7.89 0.46 15.97
C GLY A 63 8.18 1.81 16.60
N HIS A 64 7.64 2.90 16.04
CA HIS A 64 7.79 4.23 16.59
C HIS A 64 7.21 4.34 18.01
N VAL A 65 8.04 4.67 18.97
CA VAL A 65 7.66 4.92 20.38
C VAL A 65 7.65 6.40 20.73
N LEU A 66 8.16 7.25 19.84
CA LEU A 66 8.13 8.69 19.92
C LEU A 66 7.36 9.27 18.75
N ALA A 67 6.83 10.48 18.96
CA ALA A 67 6.18 11.31 17.94
C ALA A 67 6.67 12.75 18.08
N LEU A 68 6.54 13.56 17.03
CA LEU A 68 6.71 15.00 17.15
C LEU A 68 5.62 15.54 18.07
N LYS A 69 5.97 16.50 18.93
CA LYS A 69 5.02 17.18 19.80
C LYS A 69 3.89 17.80 19.00
N ASN A 70 2.68 17.78 19.57
CA ASN A 70 1.56 18.55 19.06
C ASN A 70 1.76 20.04 19.34
N PRO A 71 1.07 20.94 18.62
CA PRO A 71 1.19 22.39 18.82
C PRO A 71 1.03 22.83 20.28
N GLU A 72 0.02 22.31 20.97
CA GLU A 72 -0.29 22.64 22.36
C GLU A 72 0.77 22.19 23.37
N GLU A 73 1.64 21.25 23.03
CA GLU A 73 2.75 20.81 23.86
C GLU A 73 3.95 21.76 23.78
N TYR A 74 4.01 22.63 22.76
CA TYR A 74 4.99 23.73 22.67
C TYR A 74 4.47 25.01 23.33
N ASN A 75 3.23 25.35 23.03
CA ASN A 75 2.55 26.52 23.59
C ASN A 75 1.05 26.22 23.75
N PRO A 76 0.49 26.33 24.96
CA PRO A 76 -0.92 26.07 25.20
C PRO A 76 -1.90 26.91 24.35
N ASN A 77 -1.43 28.06 23.83
CA ASN A 77 -2.21 28.91 22.93
C ASN A 77 -2.21 28.43 21.47
N TRP A 78 -1.34 27.46 21.13
CA TRP A 78 -1.33 26.84 19.82
C TRP A 78 -2.29 25.65 19.78
N GLY A 79 -2.83 25.36 18.62
CA GLY A 79 -3.65 24.17 18.42
C GLY A 79 -5.16 24.42 18.35
N MET A 80 -5.92 23.32 18.44
CA MET A 80 -7.37 23.38 18.45
C MET A 80 -7.88 23.89 19.80
N PHE A 81 -8.88 24.78 19.76
CA PHE A 81 -9.59 25.27 20.92
C PHE A 81 -10.27 24.16 21.74
N PRO A 82 -10.74 24.48 22.97
CA PRO A 82 -11.33 23.52 23.89
C PRO A 82 -12.26 22.55 23.15
N LYS A 83 -12.30 21.30 23.59
CA LYS A 83 -13.00 20.16 22.94
C LYS A 83 -14.46 20.45 22.55
N GLU A 84 -15.01 21.53 23.03
CA GLU A 84 -16.39 21.97 22.83
C GLU A 84 -16.56 22.88 21.61
N GLU A 85 -15.52 23.67 21.25
CA GLU A 85 -15.51 24.56 20.09
C GLU A 85 -14.61 23.99 18.98
N LYS A 86 -15.22 23.41 17.96
CA LYS A 86 -14.52 22.71 16.87
C LYS A 86 -14.01 23.67 15.80
N PHE A 87 -13.07 24.54 16.10
CA PHE A 87 -12.41 25.41 15.11
C PHE A 87 -10.91 25.47 15.33
N PHE A 88 -10.17 25.88 14.30
CA PHE A 88 -8.71 26.12 14.37
C PHE A 88 -8.41 27.59 14.55
N ARG A 89 -7.45 27.91 15.41
CA ARG A 89 -7.02 29.29 15.64
C ARG A 89 -6.06 29.75 14.54
N LEU A 90 -6.55 30.41 13.50
CA LEU A 90 -5.69 30.95 12.44
C LEU A 90 -4.86 32.17 12.90
N ASP A 91 -5.30 32.86 13.98
CA ASP A 91 -4.58 34.00 14.58
C ASP A 91 -3.24 33.61 15.22
N THR A 92 -3.03 32.33 15.56
CA THR A 92 -1.79 31.82 16.13
C THR A 92 -0.96 31.03 15.12
N MET A 93 -1.37 31.00 13.85
CA MET A 93 -0.75 30.24 12.77
C MET A 93 0.00 31.16 11.77
N PRO A 94 0.97 30.65 11.02
CA PRO A 94 1.44 29.27 11.01
C PRO A 94 2.26 28.91 12.26
N ILE A 95 2.11 27.66 12.72
CA ILE A 95 2.84 27.14 13.87
C ILE A 95 4.20 26.64 13.39
N MET A 96 5.25 27.33 13.84
CA MET A 96 6.65 27.04 13.47
C MET A 96 7.52 27.05 14.72
N PRO A 97 7.66 25.90 15.42
CA PRO A 97 8.57 25.79 16.56
C PRO A 97 10.01 26.11 16.16
N GLN A 98 10.73 26.84 16.99
CA GLN A 98 12.16 27.10 16.75
C GLN A 98 12.99 25.82 16.72
N LYS A 99 12.57 24.82 17.52
CA LYS A 99 13.15 23.48 17.56
C LYS A 99 12.02 22.47 17.62
N PHE A 100 12.04 21.51 16.69
CA PHE A 100 11.11 20.40 16.72
C PHE A 100 11.54 19.38 17.78
N GLU A 101 10.64 19.08 18.69
CA GLU A 101 10.86 18.19 19.82
C GLU A 101 9.98 16.96 19.73
N LEU A 102 10.44 15.89 20.38
CA LEU A 102 9.75 14.62 20.46
C LEU A 102 9.03 14.48 21.79
N THR A 103 7.93 13.76 21.77
CA THR A 103 7.17 13.30 22.94
C THR A 103 6.97 11.79 22.86
N ILE A 104 6.65 11.16 24.00
CA ILE A 104 6.34 9.71 24.00
C ILE A 104 4.97 9.50 23.37
N ALA A 105 4.90 8.66 22.35
CA ALA A 105 3.66 8.34 21.69
C ALA A 105 2.66 7.65 22.62
N ASP A 106 1.36 7.83 22.37
CA ASP A 106 0.29 7.27 23.20
C ASP A 106 0.42 5.77 23.40
N GLY A 107 0.34 5.36 24.66
CA GLY A 107 0.46 3.95 25.07
C GLY A 107 1.88 3.36 25.03
N LYS A 108 2.93 4.16 24.75
CA LYS A 108 4.31 3.69 24.62
C LYS A 108 5.20 3.96 25.84
N TYR A 109 4.65 4.60 26.88
CA TYR A 109 5.42 5.00 28.07
C TYR A 109 6.23 3.85 28.68
N MET A 110 5.61 2.69 28.91
CA MET A 110 6.30 1.55 29.54
C MET A 110 7.43 0.98 28.66
N LEU A 111 7.27 1.01 27.34
CA LEU A 111 8.33 0.57 26.41
C LEU A 111 9.53 1.52 26.48
N VAL A 112 9.28 2.82 26.53
CA VAL A 112 10.35 3.83 26.69
C VAL A 112 11.04 3.68 28.04
N GLN A 113 10.30 3.46 29.14
CA GLN A 113 10.88 3.22 30.47
C GLN A 113 11.72 1.94 30.53
N ASN A 114 11.25 0.86 29.87
CA ASN A 114 12.02 -0.37 29.74
C ASN A 114 13.33 -0.16 28.95
N ALA A 115 13.26 0.59 27.85
CA ALA A 115 14.43 0.93 27.04
C ALA A 115 15.40 1.82 27.83
N LYS A 116 14.91 2.88 28.49
CA LYS A 116 15.69 3.85 29.24
C LYS A 116 16.63 3.19 30.25
N ARG A 117 16.10 2.26 31.08
CA ARG A 117 16.87 1.64 32.18
C ARG A 117 18.12 0.87 31.73
N PHE A 118 18.14 0.40 30.46
CA PHE A 118 19.30 -0.30 29.89
C PHE A 118 20.14 0.62 29.00
N LEU A 119 19.49 1.36 28.07
CA LEU A 119 20.21 2.18 27.09
C LEU A 119 21.05 3.29 27.71
N THR A 120 20.58 3.92 28.81
CA THR A 120 21.33 5.00 29.47
C THR A 120 22.51 4.52 30.31
N LYS A 121 22.65 3.21 30.49
CA LYS A 121 23.70 2.57 31.31
C LYS A 121 24.56 1.60 30.51
N ALA A 122 24.22 1.39 29.24
CA ALA A 122 24.97 0.51 28.35
C ALA A 122 26.34 1.11 28.06
N LYS A 123 27.38 0.28 28.04
CA LYS A 123 28.69 0.70 27.54
C LYS A 123 28.65 0.80 26.01
N THR A 124 28.01 -0.15 25.37
CA THR A 124 27.81 -0.14 23.91
C THR A 124 26.36 -0.47 23.57
N VAL A 125 25.76 0.35 22.69
CA VAL A 125 24.41 0.12 22.16
C VAL A 125 24.53 -0.44 20.73
N ILE A 126 23.79 -1.50 20.43
CA ILE A 126 23.64 -2.02 19.07
C ILE A 126 22.24 -1.66 18.57
N ILE A 127 22.17 -0.78 17.61
CA ILE A 127 20.93 -0.49 16.86
C ILE A 127 20.63 -1.70 15.97
N ALA A 128 19.53 -2.39 16.24
CA ALA A 128 19.10 -3.61 15.55
C ALA A 128 17.63 -3.51 15.07
N THR A 129 17.22 -2.30 14.71
CA THR A 129 15.95 -2.01 14.03
C THR A 129 16.01 -2.41 12.55
N ASP A 130 14.88 -2.39 11.84
CA ASP A 130 14.82 -2.72 10.42
C ASP A 130 15.91 -1.95 9.62
N PRO A 131 16.50 -2.54 8.57
CA PRO A 131 17.60 -1.95 7.82
C PRO A 131 17.07 -0.93 6.78
N ASP A 132 16.41 0.11 7.25
CA ASP A 132 15.90 1.20 6.43
C ASP A 132 15.93 2.55 7.20
N ARG A 133 15.61 3.66 6.51
CA ARG A 133 15.61 5.00 7.10
C ARG A 133 14.61 5.14 8.26
N ALA A 134 13.49 4.41 8.22
CA ALA A 134 12.50 4.45 9.29
C ALA A 134 12.99 3.72 10.55
N GLY A 135 13.62 2.54 10.38
CA GLY A 135 14.26 1.82 11.48
C GLY A 135 15.38 2.62 12.13
N GLU A 136 16.18 3.32 11.32
CA GLU A 136 17.22 4.22 11.84
C GLU A 136 16.62 5.38 12.63
N HIS A 137 15.53 5.97 12.13
CA HIS A 137 14.82 7.04 12.85
C HIS A 137 14.24 6.53 14.18
N ILE A 138 13.63 5.36 14.23
CA ILE A 138 13.07 4.80 15.47
C ILE A 138 14.15 4.69 16.56
N ALA A 139 15.31 4.14 16.21
CA ALA A 139 16.37 3.92 17.18
C ALA A 139 17.09 5.21 17.59
N VAL A 140 17.59 5.98 16.61
CA VAL A 140 18.38 7.18 16.88
C VAL A 140 17.55 8.27 17.59
N ALA A 141 16.27 8.44 17.21
CA ALA A 141 15.37 9.36 17.90
C ALA A 141 15.22 8.99 19.38
N LEU A 142 15.07 7.70 19.70
CA LEU A 142 14.97 7.24 21.08
C LEU A 142 16.27 7.47 21.85
N LEU A 143 17.43 7.14 21.28
CA LEU A 143 18.73 7.36 21.91
C LEU A 143 18.95 8.83 22.22
N ARG A 144 18.66 9.72 21.27
CA ARG A 144 18.74 11.18 21.47
C ARG A 144 17.74 11.69 22.51
N PHE A 145 16.50 11.20 22.49
CA PHE A 145 15.46 11.56 23.46
C PHE A 145 15.85 11.16 24.90
N LEU A 146 16.57 10.07 25.05
CA LEU A 146 17.07 9.57 26.33
C LEU A 146 18.44 10.15 26.71
N ASN A 147 19.04 11.03 25.89
CA ASN A 147 20.40 11.58 26.05
C ASN A 147 21.48 10.48 26.17
N VAL A 148 21.36 9.40 25.40
CA VAL A 148 22.37 8.33 25.33
C VAL A 148 23.57 8.85 24.53
N ASP A 149 24.78 8.62 25.04
CA ASP A 149 26.01 8.88 24.29
C ASP A 149 26.11 7.91 23.11
N MET A 150 26.16 8.44 21.91
CA MET A 150 26.19 7.65 20.68
C MET A 150 27.61 7.32 20.19
N THR A 151 28.67 7.79 20.86
CA THR A 151 30.06 7.51 20.46
C THR A 151 30.40 6.02 20.40
N ASN A 152 29.78 5.21 21.29
CA ASN A 152 29.93 3.76 21.34
C ASN A 152 28.68 3.04 20.82
N THR A 153 28.08 3.54 19.75
CA THR A 153 26.90 2.91 19.17
C THR A 153 27.27 2.16 17.89
N LYS A 154 26.83 0.90 17.77
CA LYS A 154 27.02 0.05 16.60
C LYS A 154 25.70 -0.21 15.90
N ARG A 155 25.77 -0.66 14.67
CA ARG A 155 24.58 -0.97 13.82
C ARG A 155 24.62 -2.40 13.31
N LEU A 156 23.62 -3.18 13.65
CA LEU A 156 23.34 -4.48 13.06
C LEU A 156 22.48 -4.28 11.80
N TRP A 157 23.07 -4.45 10.62
CA TRP A 157 22.39 -4.26 9.33
C TRP A 157 22.23 -5.60 8.60
N ILE A 158 21.05 -6.20 8.66
CA ILE A 158 20.78 -7.54 8.11
C ILE A 158 19.44 -7.58 7.38
N ASN A 159 19.35 -8.41 6.34
CA ASN A 159 18.14 -8.59 5.52
C ASN A 159 17.39 -9.92 5.79
N SER A 160 17.85 -10.71 6.75
CA SER A 160 17.21 -11.97 7.16
C SER A 160 17.33 -12.16 8.68
N LEU A 161 16.25 -12.63 9.30
CA LEU A 161 16.18 -12.92 10.73
C LEU A 161 16.57 -14.38 11.08
N GLU A 162 17.02 -15.16 10.09
CA GLU A 162 17.55 -16.51 10.35
C GLU A 162 18.81 -16.45 11.23
N LYS A 163 19.00 -17.48 12.04
CA LYS A 163 20.10 -17.55 13.02
C LYS A 163 21.49 -17.31 12.39
N GLY A 164 21.75 -17.90 11.22
CA GLY A 164 23.06 -17.74 10.54
C GLY A 164 23.37 -16.30 10.12
N PRO A 165 22.51 -15.65 9.33
CA PRO A 165 22.61 -14.21 8.98
C PRO A 165 22.70 -13.30 10.20
N VAL A 166 21.91 -13.53 11.26
CA VAL A 166 21.96 -12.74 12.49
C VAL A 166 23.33 -12.88 13.16
N ARG A 167 23.86 -14.10 13.33
CA ARG A 167 25.19 -14.33 13.91
C ARG A 167 26.29 -13.64 13.10
N LYS A 168 26.25 -13.79 11.75
CA LYS A 168 27.20 -13.12 10.86
C LYS A 168 27.09 -11.58 10.99
N GLY A 169 25.89 -11.05 11.18
CA GLY A 169 25.66 -9.62 11.42
C GLY A 169 26.31 -9.15 12.73
N PHE A 170 26.19 -9.89 13.83
CA PHE A 170 26.85 -9.55 15.10
C PHE A 170 28.37 -9.63 15.02
N GLN A 171 28.93 -10.46 14.13
CA GLN A 171 30.37 -10.51 13.86
C GLN A 171 30.86 -9.35 12.99
N ASN A 172 29.97 -8.68 12.25
CA ASN A 172 30.27 -7.63 11.30
C ASN A 172 29.42 -6.36 11.54
N LEU A 173 29.41 -5.89 12.79
CA LEU A 173 28.71 -4.66 13.14
C LEU A 173 29.34 -3.47 12.43
N ARG A 174 28.49 -2.58 11.91
CA ARG A 174 28.89 -1.29 11.37
C ARG A 174 29.02 -0.26 12.50
N ASP A 175 29.71 0.83 12.26
CA ASP A 175 29.61 2.01 13.09
C ASP A 175 28.26 2.70 12.86
N ALA A 176 27.58 3.15 13.91
CA ALA A 176 26.29 3.81 13.76
C ALA A 176 26.39 5.15 13.00
N SER A 177 27.57 5.77 12.98
CA SER A 177 27.80 6.99 12.19
C SER A 177 27.62 6.79 10.68
N GLU A 178 27.88 5.56 10.17
CA GLU A 178 27.69 5.24 8.76
C GLU A 178 26.22 5.30 8.31
N THR A 179 25.29 5.00 9.23
CA THR A 179 23.85 4.97 8.94
C THR A 179 23.09 6.17 9.51
N TYR A 180 23.75 6.99 10.35
CA TYR A 180 23.17 8.21 10.92
C TYR A 180 22.55 9.16 9.86
N PRO A 181 23.11 9.32 8.64
CA PRO A 181 22.49 10.14 7.60
C PRO A 181 21.07 9.70 7.21
N TYR A 182 20.71 8.42 7.33
CA TYR A 182 19.33 7.96 7.11
C TYR A 182 18.37 8.46 8.19
N TYR A 183 18.85 8.59 9.43
CA TYR A 183 18.08 9.26 10.49
C TYR A 183 17.82 10.73 10.14
N LEU A 184 18.83 11.46 9.66
CA LEU A 184 18.66 12.87 9.27
C LEU A 184 17.62 12.99 8.15
N GLU A 185 17.67 12.12 7.16
CA GLU A 185 16.72 12.08 6.06
C GLU A 185 15.29 11.88 6.56
N ASP A 186 15.03 10.83 7.36
CA ASP A 186 13.68 10.47 7.79
C ASP A 186 13.11 11.42 8.86
N PHE A 187 13.95 11.90 9.79
CA PHE A 187 13.54 12.90 10.78
C PHE A 187 13.17 14.21 10.09
N THR A 188 14.00 14.69 9.16
CA THR A 188 13.73 15.92 8.39
C THR A 188 12.45 15.79 7.57
N ARG A 189 12.23 14.63 6.95
CA ARG A 189 10.98 14.32 6.27
C ARG A 189 9.78 14.41 7.20
N SER A 190 9.89 13.84 8.40
CA SER A 190 8.81 13.86 9.40
C SER A 190 8.47 15.27 9.86
N VAL A 191 9.49 16.11 10.05
CA VAL A 191 9.31 17.53 10.39
C VAL A 191 8.63 18.30 9.26
N ALA A 192 9.08 18.13 8.02
CA ALA A 192 8.50 18.79 6.86
C ALA A 192 7.03 18.35 6.62
N ASP A 193 6.74 17.04 6.74
CA ASP A 193 5.39 16.51 6.65
C ASP A 193 4.48 17.05 7.77
N TRP A 194 5.04 17.26 9.00
CA TRP A 194 4.32 17.91 10.12
C TRP A 194 4.03 19.39 9.80
N MET A 195 5.03 20.16 9.30
CA MET A 195 4.87 21.57 8.97
C MET A 195 3.74 21.79 7.95
N ILE A 196 3.74 21.03 6.85
CA ILE A 196 2.69 21.09 5.83
C ILE A 196 1.36 20.56 6.39
N GLY A 197 1.39 19.36 6.94
CA GLY A 197 0.17 18.65 7.37
C GLY A 197 -0.59 19.41 8.45
N MET A 198 0.10 19.87 9.48
CA MET A 198 -0.50 20.62 10.58
C MET A 198 -1.06 21.96 10.10
N ASN A 199 -0.21 22.79 9.52
CA ASN A 199 -0.59 24.16 9.17
C ASN A 199 -1.63 24.23 8.05
N LEU A 200 -1.40 23.52 6.94
CA LEU A 200 -2.32 23.63 5.81
C LEU A 200 -3.64 22.88 6.03
N THR A 201 -3.64 21.77 6.79
CA THR A 201 -4.89 21.12 7.19
C THR A 201 -5.78 22.08 8.00
N CYS A 202 -5.20 22.79 8.96
CA CYS A 202 -5.93 23.79 9.76
C CYS A 202 -6.42 24.95 8.88
N LEU A 203 -5.55 25.51 8.07
CA LEU A 203 -5.87 26.65 7.20
C LEU A 203 -7.01 26.34 6.23
N TYR A 204 -6.88 25.29 5.42
CA TYR A 204 -7.93 24.91 4.47
C TYR A 204 -9.25 24.57 5.15
N SER A 205 -9.19 23.84 6.27
CA SER A 205 -10.40 23.46 7.00
C SER A 205 -11.11 24.66 7.55
N GLN A 206 -10.39 25.56 8.23
CA GLN A 206 -11.01 26.72 8.88
C GLN A 206 -11.55 27.71 7.85
N LEU A 207 -10.80 28.01 6.79
CA LEU A 207 -11.28 28.89 5.73
C LEU A 207 -12.56 28.34 5.05
N CYS A 208 -12.66 27.03 4.83
CA CYS A 208 -13.89 26.44 4.33
C CYS A 208 -15.05 26.60 5.32
N TRP A 209 -14.80 26.35 6.61
CA TRP A 209 -15.82 26.47 7.67
C TRP A 209 -16.32 27.90 7.85
N ASP A 210 -15.42 28.88 7.79
CA ASP A 210 -15.76 30.31 7.87
C ASP A 210 -16.61 30.77 6.69
N ASN A 211 -16.50 30.09 5.55
CA ASN A 211 -17.32 30.32 4.36
C ASN A 211 -18.54 29.39 4.24
N GLY A 212 -18.98 28.80 5.36
CA GLY A 212 -20.19 27.99 5.44
C GLY A 212 -20.07 26.54 4.93
N VAL A 213 -18.89 26.10 4.50
CA VAL A 213 -18.67 24.74 3.99
C VAL A 213 -17.99 23.89 5.07
N ARG A 214 -18.79 23.11 5.80
CA ARG A 214 -18.29 22.19 6.83
C ARG A 214 -18.25 20.75 6.31
N THR A 215 -17.09 20.12 6.42
CA THR A 215 -16.87 18.72 6.06
C THR A 215 -16.89 17.80 7.29
N SER A 216 -17.09 16.50 7.08
CA SER A 216 -16.91 15.50 8.14
C SER A 216 -15.41 15.39 8.48
N GLY A 217 -15.00 16.02 9.58
CA GLY A 217 -13.58 16.16 9.97
C GLY A 217 -12.81 17.17 9.13
N ALA A 218 -11.52 17.33 9.44
CA ALA A 218 -10.65 18.27 8.75
C ALA A 218 -10.36 17.89 7.31
N LEU A 219 -10.00 18.88 6.50
CA LEU A 219 -9.50 18.71 5.14
C LEU A 219 -8.00 18.38 5.22
N ALA A 220 -7.70 17.09 5.33
CA ALA A 220 -6.32 16.65 5.47
C ALA A 220 -5.47 17.02 4.26
N ILE A 221 -4.43 17.80 4.50
CA ILE A 221 -3.41 18.15 3.51
C ILE A 221 -2.14 17.37 3.81
N GLY A 222 -1.52 16.81 2.79
CA GLY A 222 -0.27 16.10 2.94
C GLY A 222 0.40 15.82 1.60
N ARG A 223 1.72 15.88 1.60
CA ARG A 223 2.60 15.83 0.44
C ARG A 223 2.34 14.66 -0.51
N VAL A 224 2.08 13.47 0.00
CA VAL A 224 1.80 12.28 -0.82
C VAL A 224 0.30 12.00 -0.88
N LEU A 225 -0.44 12.35 0.16
CA LEU A 225 -1.88 12.12 0.28
C LEU A 225 -2.67 12.86 -0.82
N ILE A 226 -2.38 14.16 -1.00
CA ILE A 226 -3.09 14.97 -1.99
C ILE A 226 -2.78 14.52 -3.42
N PRO A 227 -1.52 14.38 -3.88
CA PRO A 227 -1.26 13.88 -5.23
C PRO A 227 -1.87 12.49 -5.49
N THR A 228 -1.94 11.61 -4.48
CA THR A 228 -2.60 10.30 -4.61
C THR A 228 -4.10 10.44 -4.89
N MET A 229 -4.80 11.33 -4.19
CA MET A 229 -6.21 11.65 -4.46
C MET A 229 -6.37 12.30 -5.85
N MET A 230 -5.48 13.23 -6.20
CA MET A 230 -5.52 13.94 -7.49
C MET A 230 -5.38 13.00 -8.69
N LEU A 231 -4.59 11.91 -8.60
CA LEU A 231 -4.51 10.91 -9.65
C LEU A 231 -5.89 10.29 -9.96
N VAL A 232 -6.67 9.98 -8.92
CA VAL A 232 -8.02 9.41 -9.10
C VAL A 232 -8.96 10.45 -9.69
N TRP A 233 -8.96 11.67 -9.15
CA TRP A 233 -9.81 12.76 -9.64
C TRP A 233 -9.50 13.13 -11.10
N GLN A 234 -8.23 13.23 -11.47
CA GLN A 234 -7.83 13.50 -12.87
C GLN A 234 -8.31 12.38 -13.79
N ARG A 235 -8.20 11.10 -13.37
CA ARG A 235 -8.72 9.97 -14.13
C ARG A 235 -10.24 10.02 -14.30
N GLU A 236 -10.98 10.47 -13.30
CA GLU A 236 -12.43 10.71 -13.41
C GLU A 236 -12.75 11.79 -14.43
N LEU A 237 -11.98 12.88 -14.45
CA LEU A 237 -12.13 13.94 -15.44
C LEU A 237 -11.78 13.47 -16.86
N GLU A 238 -10.71 12.68 -17.02
CA GLU A 238 -10.36 12.06 -18.31
C GLU A 238 -11.50 11.18 -18.83
N ILE A 239 -12.12 10.37 -17.96
CA ILE A 239 -13.24 9.52 -18.33
C ILE A 239 -14.49 10.33 -18.66
N ALA A 240 -14.80 11.35 -17.85
CA ALA A 240 -16.00 12.18 -18.04
C ALA A 240 -15.93 13.05 -19.29
N ASN A 241 -14.74 13.54 -19.64
CA ASN A 241 -14.52 14.39 -20.81
C ASN A 241 -14.12 13.60 -22.07
N PHE A 242 -14.03 12.27 -21.97
CA PHE A 242 -13.62 11.44 -23.08
C PHE A 242 -14.64 11.49 -24.21
N LYS A 243 -14.17 11.81 -25.41
CA LYS A 243 -14.96 11.76 -26.64
C LYS A 243 -14.50 10.56 -27.45
N PRO A 244 -15.37 9.55 -27.65
CA PRO A 244 -15.03 8.44 -28.51
C PRO A 244 -14.76 8.91 -29.94
N GLU A 245 -13.64 8.50 -30.50
CA GLU A 245 -13.28 8.75 -31.89
C GLU A 245 -13.31 7.44 -32.65
N PRO A 246 -13.85 7.41 -33.88
CA PRO A 246 -13.82 6.23 -34.73
C PRO A 246 -12.39 5.96 -35.21
N TYR A 247 -12.05 4.71 -35.33
CA TYR A 247 -10.89 4.22 -36.06
C TYR A 247 -11.22 2.95 -36.79
N TYR A 248 -10.49 2.67 -37.85
CA TYR A 248 -10.78 1.57 -38.74
C TYR A 248 -9.62 0.59 -38.74
N ILE A 249 -9.96 -0.69 -38.72
CA ILE A 249 -9.02 -1.79 -38.88
C ILE A 249 -9.33 -2.47 -40.21
N ASP A 250 -8.32 -2.58 -41.04
CA ASP A 250 -8.40 -3.22 -42.34
C ASP A 250 -7.89 -4.67 -42.24
N THR A 251 -8.79 -5.61 -42.48
CA THR A 251 -8.51 -7.05 -42.39
C THR A 251 -8.84 -7.75 -43.69
N LEU A 252 -8.11 -8.82 -43.91
CA LEU A 252 -8.32 -9.71 -45.04
C LEU A 252 -8.74 -11.09 -44.50
N LEU A 253 -9.98 -11.50 -44.73
CA LEU A 253 -10.41 -12.85 -44.48
C LEU A 253 -9.84 -13.73 -45.57
N CYS A 254 -8.99 -14.69 -45.19
CA CYS A 254 -8.28 -15.59 -46.07
C CYS A 254 -8.81 -17.02 -45.88
N LYS A 255 -9.06 -17.72 -46.99
CA LYS A 255 -9.48 -19.11 -46.97
C LYS A 255 -8.69 -19.92 -48.00
N THR A 256 -8.08 -20.99 -47.55
CA THR A 256 -7.36 -21.94 -48.40
C THR A 256 -8.34 -22.78 -49.24
N ASP A 257 -7.87 -23.37 -50.30
CA ASP A 257 -8.71 -24.30 -51.10
C ASP A 257 -9.11 -25.56 -50.30
N LYS A 258 -8.42 -25.86 -49.19
CA LYS A 258 -8.76 -26.92 -48.24
C LYS A 258 -9.86 -26.52 -47.24
N GLY A 259 -10.26 -25.23 -47.26
CA GLY A 259 -11.31 -24.71 -46.39
C GLY A 259 -10.82 -24.15 -45.05
N GLU A 260 -9.51 -24.10 -44.81
CA GLU A 260 -8.95 -23.50 -43.60
C GLU A 260 -9.02 -21.97 -43.68
N GLU A 261 -9.41 -21.32 -42.59
CA GLU A 261 -9.64 -19.85 -42.54
C GLU A 261 -8.71 -19.16 -41.55
N PHE A 262 -8.23 -17.97 -41.91
CA PHE A 262 -7.52 -17.09 -41.03
C PHE A 262 -7.75 -15.61 -41.41
N VAL A 263 -7.43 -14.70 -40.48
CA VAL A 263 -7.59 -13.28 -40.68
C VAL A 263 -6.21 -12.62 -40.65
N ALA A 264 -5.81 -12.00 -41.76
CA ALA A 264 -4.64 -11.16 -41.83
C ALA A 264 -5.06 -9.69 -41.70
N GLN A 265 -4.22 -8.87 -41.08
CA GLN A 265 -4.51 -7.46 -40.82
C GLN A 265 -3.42 -6.59 -41.47
N ARG A 266 -3.86 -5.49 -42.10
CA ARG A 266 -2.95 -4.44 -42.52
C ARG A 266 -2.37 -3.72 -41.31
N SER A 267 -1.11 -3.38 -41.34
CA SER A 267 -0.44 -2.73 -40.20
C SER A 267 -1.04 -1.37 -39.89
N GLY A 268 -1.30 -1.11 -38.59
CA GLY A 268 -1.79 0.15 -38.07
C GLY A 268 -3.30 0.27 -37.94
N GLU A 269 -3.73 1.43 -37.42
CA GLU A 269 -5.12 1.85 -37.29
C GLU A 269 -5.32 3.08 -38.19
N PHE A 270 -6.42 3.13 -38.92
CA PHE A 270 -6.74 4.24 -39.81
C PHE A 270 -7.75 5.17 -39.16
N LYS A 271 -7.48 6.46 -39.14
CA LYS A 271 -8.43 7.48 -38.65
C LYS A 271 -9.49 7.83 -39.69
N ASP A 272 -9.19 7.63 -40.96
CA ASP A 272 -10.08 7.89 -42.06
C ASP A 272 -10.27 6.63 -42.94
N LYS A 273 -11.51 6.22 -43.08
CA LYS A 273 -11.87 5.03 -43.88
C LYS A 273 -11.53 5.22 -45.39
N SER A 274 -11.55 6.42 -45.86
CA SER A 274 -11.22 6.72 -47.26
C SER A 274 -9.73 6.59 -47.61
N ALA A 275 -8.88 6.58 -46.58
CA ALA A 275 -7.44 6.36 -46.74
C ALA A 275 -7.06 4.88 -46.89
N ILE A 276 -8.02 3.95 -46.74
CA ILE A 276 -7.78 2.51 -46.84
C ILE A 276 -7.91 2.07 -48.30
N PRO A 277 -6.86 1.53 -48.94
CA PRO A 277 -6.95 0.98 -50.29
C PRO A 277 -7.95 -0.18 -50.36
N ILE A 278 -8.86 -0.13 -51.34
CA ILE A 278 -9.87 -1.16 -51.55
C ILE A 278 -9.30 -2.31 -52.42
N ILE A 279 -9.45 -3.52 -51.93
CA ILE A 279 -9.15 -4.74 -52.69
C ILE A 279 -10.42 -5.29 -53.28
N SER A 280 -10.58 -5.24 -54.60
CA SER A 280 -11.74 -5.73 -55.32
C SER A 280 -11.60 -7.18 -55.84
N LYS A 281 -10.40 -7.72 -55.84
CA LYS A 281 -10.13 -9.10 -56.28
C LYS A 281 -10.53 -10.09 -55.22
N LEU A 282 -11.00 -11.29 -55.67
CA LEU A 282 -11.47 -12.38 -54.80
C LEU A 282 -10.36 -13.42 -54.50
N ARG A 283 -9.26 -13.33 -55.20
CA ARG A 283 -8.07 -14.20 -55.00
C ARG A 283 -6.86 -13.36 -54.67
N GLY A 284 -6.05 -13.86 -53.76
CA GLY A 284 -4.79 -13.22 -53.33
C GLY A 284 -3.77 -14.26 -53.04
N ASN A 285 -2.49 -13.84 -53.01
CA ASN A 285 -1.38 -14.74 -52.83
C ASN A 285 -0.71 -14.56 -51.47
N VAL A 286 -0.25 -15.68 -50.91
CA VAL A 286 0.73 -15.64 -49.80
C VAL A 286 2.05 -15.13 -50.37
N THR A 287 2.50 -13.96 -49.90
CA THR A 287 3.68 -13.28 -50.42
C THR A 287 4.95 -13.62 -49.66
N ASP A 288 4.83 -13.84 -48.34
CA ASP A 288 5.97 -14.30 -47.51
C ASP A 288 5.49 -15.15 -46.32
N ILE A 289 6.34 -16.04 -45.86
CA ILE A 289 6.14 -16.84 -44.63
C ILE A 289 7.46 -16.88 -43.89
N LYS A 290 7.46 -16.29 -42.71
CA LYS A 290 8.64 -16.27 -41.84
C LYS A 290 8.35 -17.00 -40.55
N THR A 291 9.12 -18.05 -40.26
CA THR A 291 9.08 -18.72 -38.95
C THR A 291 10.42 -18.51 -38.25
N GLU A 292 10.35 -17.93 -37.06
CA GLU A 292 11.51 -17.64 -36.24
C GLU A 292 11.35 -18.26 -34.85
N ARG A 293 12.42 -18.88 -34.35
CA ARG A 293 12.53 -19.30 -32.98
C ARG A 293 12.79 -18.10 -32.11
N GLU A 294 11.84 -17.71 -31.28
CA GLU A 294 11.98 -16.66 -30.26
C GLU A 294 12.12 -17.26 -28.87
N SER A 295 12.77 -16.54 -27.97
CA SER A 295 12.83 -16.92 -26.55
C SER A 295 12.58 -15.75 -25.63
N THR A 296 12.10 -16.05 -24.44
CA THR A 296 12.04 -15.07 -23.35
C THR A 296 12.67 -15.64 -22.09
N ILE A 297 13.56 -14.84 -21.49
CA ILE A 297 14.20 -15.19 -20.22
C ILE A 297 13.18 -15.11 -19.07
N PRO A 298 13.40 -15.80 -17.94
CA PRO A 298 12.62 -15.61 -16.73
C PRO A 298 12.54 -14.15 -16.28
N GLU A 299 11.38 -13.78 -15.73
CA GLU A 299 11.22 -12.46 -15.15
C GLU A 299 12.23 -12.20 -14.04
N LYS A 300 12.46 -10.94 -13.71
CA LYS A 300 13.28 -10.56 -12.55
C LYS A 300 12.63 -11.08 -11.27
N LEU A 301 13.45 -11.26 -10.24
CA LEU A 301 12.94 -11.54 -8.90
C LEU A 301 12.05 -10.39 -8.43
N MET A 302 11.17 -10.66 -7.48
CA MET A 302 10.17 -9.70 -7.05
C MET A 302 10.72 -8.76 -5.97
N ASP A 303 10.51 -7.47 -6.17
CA ASP A 303 10.43 -6.50 -5.09
C ASP A 303 9.00 -6.48 -4.50
N LEU A 304 8.74 -5.59 -3.54
CA LEU A 304 7.41 -5.54 -2.91
C LEU A 304 6.29 -5.18 -3.90
N GLN A 305 6.56 -4.28 -4.85
CA GLN A 305 5.55 -3.91 -5.85
C GLN A 305 5.27 -5.06 -6.81
N GLY A 306 6.31 -5.72 -7.29
CA GLY A 306 6.20 -6.91 -8.15
C GLY A 306 5.41 -8.04 -7.47
N LEU A 307 5.65 -8.28 -6.18
CA LEU A 307 4.89 -9.25 -5.39
C LEU A 307 3.41 -8.88 -5.26
N LYS A 308 3.10 -7.60 -5.00
CA LYS A 308 1.71 -7.10 -4.93
C LYS A 308 1.00 -7.23 -6.28
N ASP A 309 1.65 -6.83 -7.37
CA ASP A 309 1.09 -6.91 -8.72
C ASP A 309 0.79 -8.37 -9.09
N ARG A 310 1.71 -9.27 -8.80
CA ARG A 310 1.55 -10.71 -9.06
C ARG A 310 0.42 -11.31 -8.22
N ALA A 311 0.37 -11.02 -6.92
CA ALA A 311 -0.70 -11.49 -6.04
C ALA A 311 -2.08 -10.95 -6.46
N THR A 312 -2.14 -9.70 -6.92
CA THR A 312 -3.38 -9.13 -7.46
C THR A 312 -3.80 -9.83 -8.75
N ALA A 313 -2.88 -10.06 -9.69
CA ALA A 313 -3.18 -10.66 -10.98
C ALA A 313 -3.58 -12.14 -10.86
N GLU A 314 -2.86 -12.94 -10.09
CA GLU A 314 -3.09 -14.37 -9.98
C GLU A 314 -4.17 -14.73 -8.94
N LEU A 315 -4.24 -14.00 -7.83
CA LEU A 315 -5.03 -14.36 -6.65
C LEU A 315 -6.18 -13.39 -6.36
N GLY A 316 -6.16 -12.18 -6.94
CA GLY A 316 -7.14 -11.12 -6.67
C GLY A 316 -6.95 -10.47 -5.28
N TYR A 317 -5.75 -10.56 -4.69
CA TYR A 317 -5.47 -9.96 -3.39
C TYR A 317 -5.32 -8.46 -3.49
N LYS A 318 -5.76 -7.75 -2.45
CA LYS A 318 -5.46 -6.34 -2.29
C LYS A 318 -3.96 -6.15 -1.99
N PRO A 319 -3.35 -5.03 -2.41
CA PRO A 319 -1.94 -4.77 -2.15
C PRO A 319 -1.54 -4.79 -0.67
N ASP A 320 -2.39 -4.26 0.22
CA ASP A 320 -2.18 -4.27 1.67
C ASP A 320 -2.22 -5.68 2.27
N ASP A 321 -3.15 -6.52 1.82
CA ASP A 321 -3.22 -7.95 2.23
C ASP A 321 -1.93 -8.69 1.88
N THR A 322 -1.38 -8.42 0.70
CA THR A 322 -0.13 -9.04 0.23
C THR A 322 1.07 -8.57 1.05
N GLN A 323 1.14 -7.26 1.33
CA GLN A 323 2.20 -6.70 2.16
C GLN A 323 2.15 -7.25 3.58
N ASP A 324 0.98 -7.27 4.22
CA ASP A 324 0.79 -7.82 5.57
C ASP A 324 1.20 -9.31 5.64
N ALA A 325 0.89 -10.08 4.59
CA ALA A 325 1.30 -11.48 4.51
C ALA A 325 2.82 -11.63 4.37
N ALA A 326 3.46 -10.82 3.51
CA ALA A 326 4.91 -10.84 3.33
C ALA A 326 5.66 -10.43 4.61
N GLU A 327 5.17 -9.42 5.34
CA GLU A 327 5.76 -9.01 6.63
C GLU A 327 5.67 -10.12 7.68
N LYS A 328 4.54 -10.82 7.77
CA LYS A 328 4.40 -11.99 8.66
C LYS A 328 5.30 -13.15 8.29
N LEU A 329 5.49 -13.41 6.99
CA LEU A 329 6.40 -14.44 6.51
C LEU A 329 7.86 -14.10 6.82
N TYR A 330 8.26 -12.83 6.71
CA TYR A 330 9.56 -12.35 7.15
C TYR A 330 9.77 -12.56 8.66
N GLN A 331 8.80 -12.17 9.49
CA GLN A 331 8.84 -12.37 10.94
C GLN A 331 8.92 -13.85 11.34
N LYS A 332 8.38 -14.76 10.50
CA LYS A 332 8.48 -16.20 10.65
C LYS A 332 9.73 -16.82 10.00
N HIS A 333 10.63 -16.01 9.50
CA HIS A 333 11.87 -16.41 8.82
C HIS A 333 11.68 -17.18 7.51
N TYR A 334 10.54 -17.03 6.85
CA TYR A 334 10.27 -17.73 5.60
C TYR A 334 10.61 -16.93 4.35
N LEU A 335 10.65 -15.59 4.45
CA LEU A 335 11.05 -14.68 3.39
C LEU A 335 12.14 -13.72 3.87
N THR A 336 12.90 -13.17 2.93
CA THR A 336 13.78 -12.02 3.14
C THR A 336 12.98 -10.76 3.44
N TYR A 337 13.63 -9.67 3.88
CA TYR A 337 12.99 -8.40 4.23
C TYR A 337 12.10 -7.87 3.10
N PRO A 338 10.79 -7.69 3.33
CA PRO A 338 9.85 -7.45 2.23
C PRO A 338 9.74 -5.98 1.79
N ARG A 339 10.17 -5.01 2.60
CA ARG A 339 10.06 -3.59 2.25
C ARG A 339 11.18 -3.15 1.33
N THR A 340 11.36 -3.87 0.25
CA THR A 340 12.41 -3.64 -0.73
C THR A 340 11.86 -3.18 -2.07
N SER A 341 12.65 -2.36 -2.76
CA SER A 341 12.44 -2.00 -4.16
C SER A 341 13.50 -2.63 -5.07
N ILE A 342 14.27 -3.59 -4.53
CA ILE A 342 15.34 -4.28 -5.24
C ILE A 342 14.81 -5.63 -5.75
N ASN A 343 15.11 -5.94 -6.98
CA ASN A 343 14.68 -7.17 -7.67
C ASN A 343 15.85 -8.07 -8.07
N VAL A 344 16.97 -7.92 -7.38
CA VAL A 344 18.18 -8.72 -7.54
C VAL A 344 18.68 -9.21 -6.18
N ILE A 345 19.55 -10.22 -6.19
CA ILE A 345 20.20 -10.82 -5.03
C ILE A 345 21.71 -10.75 -5.18
N THR A 346 22.45 -11.12 -4.14
CA THR A 346 23.91 -11.33 -4.21
C THR A 346 24.23 -12.79 -4.57
N GLU A 347 25.50 -13.08 -4.84
CA GLU A 347 25.97 -14.46 -5.10
C GLU A 347 25.75 -15.37 -3.88
N ASN A 348 25.84 -14.84 -2.67
CA ASN A 348 25.60 -15.63 -1.45
C ASN A 348 24.15 -16.14 -1.40
N GLU A 349 23.19 -15.30 -1.74
CA GLU A 349 21.78 -15.72 -1.83
C GLU A 349 21.56 -16.66 -3.00
N PHE A 350 22.16 -16.42 -4.15
CA PHE A 350 22.07 -17.31 -5.29
C PHE A 350 22.54 -18.73 -4.94
N ASN A 351 23.70 -18.85 -4.27
CA ASN A 351 24.28 -20.13 -3.90
C ASN A 351 23.37 -20.91 -2.93
N TYR A 352 22.86 -20.28 -1.88
CA TYR A 352 21.97 -21.02 -0.99
C TYR A 352 20.64 -21.39 -1.64
N LEU A 353 20.09 -20.55 -2.53
CA LEU A 353 18.87 -20.87 -3.27
C LEU A 353 19.10 -22.04 -4.23
N LEU A 354 20.28 -22.14 -4.81
CA LEU A 354 20.73 -23.29 -5.61
C LEU A 354 20.79 -24.56 -4.76
N ASP A 355 21.42 -24.51 -3.58
CA ASP A 355 21.50 -25.64 -2.65
C ASP A 355 20.12 -26.10 -2.18
N TYR A 356 19.19 -25.18 -2.03
CA TYR A 356 17.82 -25.44 -1.58
C TYR A 356 16.83 -25.71 -2.71
N HIS A 357 17.25 -25.67 -3.97
CA HIS A 357 16.38 -25.88 -5.12
C HIS A 357 15.53 -27.14 -5.01
N SER A 358 16.10 -28.28 -4.65
CA SER A 358 15.40 -29.55 -4.49
C SER A 358 14.28 -29.49 -3.44
N LYS A 359 14.47 -28.73 -2.36
CA LYS A 359 13.49 -28.53 -1.31
C LYS A 359 12.35 -27.65 -1.78
N TYR A 360 12.62 -26.58 -2.54
CA TYR A 360 11.58 -25.73 -3.12
C TYR A 360 10.83 -26.43 -4.25
N LYS A 361 11.52 -27.29 -5.04
CA LYS A 361 10.91 -28.16 -6.05
C LYS A 361 9.80 -29.04 -5.49
N ALA A 362 9.86 -29.44 -4.21
CA ALA A 362 8.80 -30.21 -3.57
C ALA A 362 7.40 -29.53 -3.63
N PHE A 363 7.35 -28.19 -3.77
CA PHE A 363 6.10 -27.46 -3.96
C PHE A 363 5.65 -27.35 -5.43
N PHE A 364 6.59 -27.56 -6.36
CA PHE A 364 6.40 -27.47 -7.81
C PHE A 364 7.22 -28.58 -8.48
N PRO A 365 6.72 -29.83 -8.50
CA PRO A 365 7.50 -31.01 -8.93
C PRO A 365 8.08 -30.93 -10.35
N ASP A 366 7.42 -30.16 -11.24
CA ASP A 366 7.84 -29.96 -12.62
C ASP A 366 9.02 -28.98 -12.76
N ALA A 367 9.55 -28.41 -11.66
CA ALA A 367 10.70 -27.51 -11.70
C ALA A 367 11.97 -28.25 -12.11
N ASN A 368 12.73 -27.66 -13.04
CA ASN A 368 14.06 -28.15 -13.44
C ASN A 368 15.14 -27.19 -12.93
N LEU A 369 16.35 -27.74 -12.80
CA LEU A 369 17.53 -26.96 -12.46
C LEU A 369 18.40 -26.87 -13.72
N VAL A 370 18.29 -25.79 -14.47
CA VAL A 370 19.01 -25.55 -15.72
C VAL A 370 20.10 -24.50 -15.52
N ARG A 371 19.77 -23.37 -14.87
CA ARG A 371 20.72 -22.30 -14.60
C ARG A 371 21.40 -22.49 -13.26
N THR A 372 22.64 -22.94 -13.29
CA THR A 372 23.48 -23.16 -12.10
C THR A 372 24.53 -22.06 -11.88
N MET A 373 24.66 -21.12 -12.83
CA MET A 373 25.57 -19.99 -12.76
C MET A 373 24.85 -18.66 -12.61
N PRO A 374 25.37 -17.73 -11.78
CA PRO A 374 24.75 -16.44 -11.58
C PRO A 374 24.78 -15.60 -12.87
N LYS A 375 23.64 -14.95 -13.19
CA LYS A 375 23.55 -13.98 -14.28
C LYS A 375 23.21 -12.60 -13.73
N LYS A 376 23.77 -11.54 -14.29
CA LYS A 376 23.61 -10.15 -13.85
C LYS A 376 22.12 -9.67 -13.82
N THR A 377 21.24 -10.36 -14.54
CA THR A 377 19.80 -10.09 -14.54
C THR A 377 19.19 -10.27 -13.15
N TRP A 378 19.64 -11.27 -12.39
CA TRP A 378 19.12 -11.65 -11.08
C TRP A 378 20.14 -11.47 -9.96
N VAL A 379 21.44 -11.54 -10.27
CA VAL A 379 22.55 -11.48 -9.30
C VAL A 379 23.39 -10.25 -9.59
N ASP A 380 23.23 -9.20 -8.78
CA ASP A 380 23.94 -7.93 -8.96
C ASP A 380 24.23 -7.28 -7.60
N ALA A 381 25.39 -7.59 -7.03
CA ALA A 381 25.83 -7.05 -5.75
C ALA A 381 25.94 -5.51 -5.73
N SER A 382 26.13 -4.87 -6.89
CA SER A 382 26.19 -3.41 -6.97
C SER A 382 24.84 -2.74 -6.71
N LYS A 383 23.73 -3.44 -6.96
CA LYS A 383 22.36 -3.00 -6.70
C LYS A 383 21.80 -3.57 -5.39
N ALA A 384 22.25 -4.75 -4.98
CA ALA A 384 21.84 -5.45 -3.77
C ALA A 384 22.67 -5.02 -2.55
N LYS A 385 22.93 -3.72 -2.38
CA LYS A 385 23.79 -3.19 -1.31
C LYS A 385 23.08 -3.13 0.06
N GLU A 386 21.90 -2.59 0.08
CA GLU A 386 21.13 -2.32 1.32
C GLU A 386 20.02 -3.35 1.51
N HIS A 387 19.38 -3.74 0.41
CA HIS A 387 18.26 -4.68 0.37
C HIS A 387 18.45 -5.68 -0.75
N LEU A 388 17.69 -6.77 -0.66
CA LEU A 388 17.63 -7.86 -1.64
C LEU A 388 16.21 -7.96 -2.20
N ALA A 389 16.04 -8.73 -3.29
CA ALA A 389 14.74 -9.19 -3.74
C ALA A 389 14.06 -10.04 -2.67
N ILE A 390 12.74 -10.13 -2.73
CA ILE A 390 11.94 -10.99 -1.86
C ILE A 390 12.10 -12.44 -2.34
N VAL A 391 12.84 -13.23 -1.57
CA VAL A 391 13.08 -14.64 -1.85
C VAL A 391 12.82 -15.49 -0.60
N PRO A 392 12.48 -16.78 -0.76
CA PRO A 392 12.37 -17.69 0.37
C PRO A 392 13.74 -17.89 1.03
N THR A 393 13.73 -18.11 2.35
CA THR A 393 14.92 -18.34 3.15
C THR A 393 15.21 -19.84 3.27
N ARG A 394 16.27 -20.21 4.03
CA ARG A 394 16.58 -21.62 4.35
C ARG A 394 15.51 -22.29 5.23
N THR A 395 14.69 -21.50 5.91
CA THR A 395 13.59 -21.99 6.74
C THR A 395 12.35 -22.25 5.90
N ILE A 396 11.97 -23.51 5.73
CA ILE A 396 10.85 -23.91 4.89
C ILE A 396 9.62 -24.18 5.75
N PRO A 397 8.48 -23.51 5.49
CA PRO A 397 7.27 -23.74 6.27
C PRO A 397 6.56 -25.04 5.92
N TYR A 398 5.89 -25.62 6.90
CA TYR A 398 4.79 -26.56 6.62
C TYR A 398 3.60 -25.77 6.07
N LEU A 399 3.30 -25.90 4.77
CA LEU A 399 2.25 -25.09 4.11
C LEU A 399 0.88 -25.22 4.76
N SER A 400 0.58 -26.36 5.38
CA SER A 400 -0.67 -26.60 6.12
C SER A 400 -0.79 -25.75 7.40
N SER A 401 0.34 -25.29 7.95
CA SER A 401 0.36 -24.46 9.16
C SER A 401 0.19 -22.96 8.87
N LEU A 402 0.27 -22.55 7.60
CA LEU A 402 0.15 -21.16 7.19
C LEU A 402 -1.30 -20.78 6.90
N PRO A 403 -1.75 -19.60 7.31
CA PRO A 403 -2.97 -18.99 6.79
C PRO A 403 -2.92 -18.90 5.25
N GLU A 404 -4.07 -19.00 4.61
CA GLU A 404 -4.17 -19.10 3.14
C GLU A 404 -3.40 -17.97 2.41
N LYS A 405 -3.54 -16.73 2.86
CA LYS A 405 -2.86 -15.58 2.23
C LYS A 405 -1.34 -15.69 2.35
N GLU A 406 -0.83 -16.05 3.53
CA GLU A 406 0.61 -16.23 3.76
C GLU A 406 1.15 -17.39 2.91
N LYS A 407 0.45 -18.54 2.90
CA LYS A 407 0.79 -19.69 2.05
C LYS A 407 0.94 -19.28 0.58
N ASN A 408 -0.06 -18.58 0.05
CA ASN A 408 -0.11 -18.21 -1.36
C ASN A 408 1.00 -17.19 -1.71
N VAL A 409 1.26 -16.20 -0.83
CA VAL A 409 2.34 -15.23 -1.01
C VAL A 409 3.72 -15.91 -0.95
N TYR A 410 3.91 -16.87 -0.04
CA TYR A 410 5.14 -17.67 0.02
C TYR A 410 5.36 -18.44 -1.29
N LEU A 411 4.32 -19.10 -1.80
CA LEU A 411 4.40 -19.86 -3.05
C LEU A 411 4.69 -18.97 -4.27
N LEU A 412 4.25 -17.72 -4.29
CA LEU A 412 4.65 -16.76 -5.34
C LEU A 412 6.15 -16.48 -5.31
N ALA A 413 6.73 -16.27 -4.13
CA ALA A 413 8.17 -16.07 -3.98
C ALA A 413 8.97 -17.31 -4.41
N VAL A 414 8.52 -18.50 -4.01
CA VAL A 414 9.13 -19.78 -4.43
C VAL A 414 9.08 -19.94 -5.97
N LYS A 415 7.92 -19.67 -6.58
CA LYS A 415 7.79 -19.70 -8.05
C LYS A 415 8.81 -18.80 -8.76
N SER A 416 8.98 -17.59 -8.26
CA SER A 416 9.90 -16.61 -8.85
C SER A 416 11.35 -17.12 -8.82
N VAL A 417 11.75 -17.76 -7.71
CA VAL A 417 13.07 -18.35 -7.56
C VAL A 417 13.25 -19.59 -8.45
N LEU A 418 12.27 -20.50 -8.47
CA LEU A 418 12.35 -21.66 -9.35
C LEU A 418 12.39 -21.26 -10.82
N ALA A 419 11.59 -20.24 -11.21
CA ALA A 419 11.63 -19.68 -12.56
C ALA A 419 13.03 -19.14 -12.94
N MET A 420 13.75 -18.50 -12.00
CA MET A 420 15.12 -18.03 -12.22
C MET A 420 16.08 -19.17 -12.60
N PHE A 421 15.88 -20.35 -12.03
CA PHE A 421 16.72 -21.54 -12.30
C PHE A 421 16.32 -22.32 -13.54
N GLU A 422 15.12 -22.06 -14.10
CA GLU A 422 14.61 -22.73 -15.30
C GLU A 422 15.24 -22.22 -16.59
N ASP A 423 15.01 -22.98 -17.66
CA ASP A 423 15.35 -22.54 -19.00
C ASP A 423 14.45 -21.43 -19.51
N ASP A 424 14.83 -20.81 -20.62
CA ASP A 424 14.02 -19.83 -21.33
C ASP A 424 12.73 -20.48 -21.83
N TYR A 425 11.70 -19.68 -21.99
CA TYR A 425 10.53 -20.07 -22.76
C TYR A 425 10.85 -19.89 -24.22
N TYR A 426 10.75 -20.97 -25.00
CA TYR A 426 10.96 -20.99 -26.44
C TYR A 426 9.63 -21.18 -27.16
N TYR A 427 9.43 -20.44 -28.22
CA TYR A 427 8.29 -20.58 -29.11
C TYR A 427 8.67 -20.27 -30.55
N ASP A 428 8.01 -20.95 -31.49
CA ASP A 428 8.13 -20.63 -32.89
C ASP A 428 7.04 -19.65 -33.28
N LYS A 429 7.43 -18.47 -33.71
CA LYS A 429 6.56 -17.42 -34.22
C LYS A 429 6.54 -17.49 -35.72
N THR A 430 5.39 -17.84 -36.28
CA THR A 430 5.15 -17.80 -37.72
C THR A 430 4.38 -16.54 -38.07
N THR A 431 4.88 -15.78 -39.02
CA THR A 431 4.20 -14.64 -39.63
C THR A 431 3.94 -14.98 -41.09
N ILE A 432 2.70 -14.91 -41.52
CA ILE A 432 2.26 -15.07 -42.90
C ILE A 432 1.93 -13.69 -43.43
N GLU A 433 2.49 -13.32 -44.57
CA GLU A 433 2.17 -12.11 -45.31
C GLU A 433 1.33 -12.44 -46.53
N VAL A 434 0.23 -11.69 -46.71
CA VAL A 434 -0.69 -11.85 -47.85
C VAL A 434 -0.76 -10.51 -48.57
N GLU A 435 -0.61 -10.51 -49.88
CA GLU A 435 -0.72 -9.33 -50.74
C GLU A 435 0.26 -8.19 -50.37
N ASN A 436 1.45 -8.52 -49.84
CA ASN A 436 2.54 -7.61 -49.39
C ASN A 436 2.16 -6.61 -48.29
N ASP A 437 0.93 -6.60 -47.79
CA ASP A 437 0.46 -5.56 -46.87
C ASP A 437 -0.26 -6.13 -45.64
N TYR A 438 -0.77 -7.34 -45.73
CA TYR A 438 -1.56 -7.95 -44.66
C TYR A 438 -0.76 -9.03 -43.98
N THR A 439 -0.67 -8.96 -42.68
CA THR A 439 0.09 -9.93 -41.88
C THR A 439 -0.82 -10.61 -40.84
N VAL A 440 -0.53 -11.86 -40.57
CA VAL A 440 -1.05 -12.59 -39.41
C VAL A 440 0.12 -13.30 -38.74
N SER A 441 0.18 -13.26 -37.42
CA SER A 441 1.19 -13.98 -36.65
C SER A 441 0.53 -14.95 -35.70
N GLY A 442 1.08 -16.16 -35.66
CA GLY A 442 0.75 -17.18 -34.67
C GLY A 442 2.00 -17.62 -33.93
N SER A 443 1.85 -18.22 -32.77
CA SER A 443 2.98 -18.75 -32.00
C SER A 443 2.65 -20.15 -31.51
N VAL A 444 3.62 -21.06 -31.62
CA VAL A 444 3.52 -22.42 -31.10
C VAL A 444 4.57 -22.58 -30.00
N ASP A 445 4.11 -23.01 -28.81
CA ASP A 445 5.02 -23.30 -27.70
C ASP A 445 5.94 -24.45 -28.09
N VAL A 446 7.25 -24.26 -27.94
CA VAL A 446 8.27 -25.31 -28.17
C VAL A 446 8.74 -25.87 -26.85
N ASP A 447 9.16 -25.02 -25.94
CA ASP A 447 9.46 -25.40 -24.56
C ASP A 447 8.92 -24.32 -23.62
N LEU A 448 8.09 -24.71 -22.69
CA LEU A 448 7.49 -23.78 -21.73
C LEU A 448 8.53 -23.15 -20.80
N GLY A 449 9.66 -23.81 -20.55
CA GLY A 449 10.67 -23.33 -19.66
C GLY A 449 10.08 -22.78 -18.35
N TRP A 450 10.47 -21.58 -17.97
CA TRP A 450 9.99 -20.91 -16.76
C TRP A 450 8.48 -20.57 -16.76
N LYS A 451 7.85 -20.42 -17.93
CA LYS A 451 6.42 -20.09 -18.03
C LYS A 451 5.48 -21.18 -17.49
N LYS A 452 5.96 -22.42 -17.35
CA LYS A 452 5.16 -23.53 -16.79
C LYS A 452 4.63 -23.26 -15.39
N PHE A 453 5.30 -22.40 -14.60
CA PHE A 453 4.84 -22.01 -13.26
C PHE A 453 3.68 -21.04 -13.26
N TYR A 454 3.43 -20.35 -14.38
CA TYR A 454 2.43 -19.32 -14.48
C TYR A 454 1.28 -19.80 -15.32
N LYS A 455 0.05 -19.51 -14.90
CA LYS A 455 -1.15 -19.91 -15.67
C LYS A 455 -1.02 -19.37 -17.08
N LYS A 456 -1.26 -20.23 -18.08
CA LYS A 456 -1.38 -19.79 -19.47
C LYS A 456 -2.34 -18.61 -19.51
N SER A 457 -1.88 -17.47 -20.00
CA SER A 457 -2.76 -16.42 -20.47
C SER A 457 -3.75 -17.10 -21.41
N LYS A 458 -5.00 -16.66 -21.40
CA LYS A 458 -6.03 -17.12 -22.35
C LYS A 458 -5.73 -16.68 -23.80
N ASN A 459 -4.50 -16.27 -24.08
CA ASN A 459 -4.10 -16.03 -25.45
C ASN A 459 -4.17 -17.38 -26.15
N THR A 460 -5.23 -17.54 -26.90
CA THR A 460 -5.40 -18.60 -27.87
C THR A 460 -4.11 -18.65 -28.67
N VAL A 461 -3.39 -19.76 -28.55
CA VAL A 461 -2.34 -20.09 -29.51
C VAL A 461 -3.06 -20.12 -30.85
N LEU A 462 -2.87 -19.09 -31.67
CA LEU A 462 -3.46 -19.06 -33.00
C LEU A 462 -2.64 -20.06 -33.81
N SER A 463 -3.17 -21.26 -33.95
CA SER A 463 -2.63 -22.24 -34.90
C SER A 463 -2.93 -21.70 -36.29
N LEU A 464 -1.92 -21.23 -36.98
CA LEU A 464 -2.07 -20.82 -38.36
C LEU A 464 -2.17 -22.06 -39.27
N PRO A 465 -2.94 -21.98 -40.37
CA PRO A 465 -2.98 -23.06 -41.33
C PRO A 465 -1.63 -23.26 -42.04
N SER A 466 -1.39 -24.45 -42.53
CA SER A 466 -0.17 -24.75 -43.27
C SER A 466 -0.33 -24.30 -44.73
N VAL A 467 0.19 -23.10 -45.01
CA VAL A 467 0.21 -22.52 -46.36
C VAL A 467 1.62 -22.42 -46.92
N LYS A 468 1.77 -22.17 -48.22
CA LYS A 468 3.06 -22.00 -48.88
C LYS A 468 3.15 -20.63 -49.53
N VAL A 469 4.37 -20.11 -49.66
CA VAL A 469 4.62 -18.89 -50.47
C VAL A 469 4.18 -19.14 -51.92
N GLY A 470 3.42 -18.20 -52.46
CA GLY A 470 2.81 -18.28 -53.76
C GLY A 470 1.46 -19.04 -53.79
N GLU A 471 1.01 -19.58 -52.65
CA GLU A 471 -0.30 -20.22 -52.56
C GLU A 471 -1.41 -19.20 -52.76
N GLU A 472 -2.36 -19.52 -53.64
CA GLU A 472 -3.51 -18.70 -53.93
C GLU A 472 -4.63 -18.95 -52.90
N LEU A 473 -5.18 -17.90 -52.34
CA LEU A 473 -6.20 -17.88 -51.30
C LEU A 473 -7.48 -17.22 -51.82
N ASN A 474 -8.63 -17.70 -51.39
CA ASN A 474 -9.86 -16.91 -51.49
C ASN A 474 -9.76 -15.80 -50.45
N ILE A 475 -9.87 -14.54 -50.88
CA ILE A 475 -9.74 -13.38 -50.01
C ILE A 475 -10.98 -12.50 -50.03
N LYS A 476 -11.28 -11.89 -48.89
CA LYS A 476 -12.32 -10.87 -48.74
C LYS A 476 -11.88 -9.81 -47.79
N GLN A 477 -11.79 -8.57 -48.27
CA GLN A 477 -11.46 -7.44 -47.42
C GLN A 477 -12.63 -7.08 -46.51
N GLU A 478 -12.36 -6.87 -45.23
CA GLU A 478 -13.31 -6.33 -44.26
C GLU A 478 -12.71 -5.14 -43.53
N ILE A 479 -13.37 -3.98 -43.61
CA ILE A 479 -12.98 -2.77 -42.91
C ILE A 479 -13.94 -2.59 -41.74
N ALA A 480 -13.48 -2.90 -40.55
CA ALA A 480 -14.26 -2.80 -39.32
C ALA A 480 -14.05 -1.43 -38.64
N GLU A 481 -15.15 -0.79 -38.26
CA GLU A 481 -15.13 0.43 -37.49
C GLU A 481 -15.14 0.12 -36.00
N TYR A 482 -14.24 0.75 -35.26
CA TYR A 482 -14.15 0.69 -33.81
C TYR A 482 -14.19 2.09 -33.25
N MET A 483 -14.56 2.20 -31.99
CA MET A 483 -14.51 3.44 -31.23
C MET A 483 -13.43 3.34 -30.15
N THR A 484 -12.63 4.39 -30.01
CA THR A 484 -11.71 4.50 -28.88
C THR A 484 -12.49 4.39 -27.56
N LYS A 485 -11.84 3.88 -26.52
CA LYS A 485 -12.46 3.68 -25.21
C LYS A 485 -11.77 4.56 -24.15
N PRO A 486 -12.54 5.08 -23.18
CA PRO A 486 -11.94 5.84 -22.10
C PRO A 486 -10.95 4.98 -21.29
N PRO A 487 -9.99 5.61 -20.62
CA PRO A 487 -9.11 4.89 -19.71
C PRO A 487 -9.93 4.25 -18.58
N LYS A 488 -9.44 3.13 -18.05
CA LYS A 488 -10.14 2.44 -16.95
C LYS A 488 -10.00 3.21 -15.64
N PRO A 489 -11.06 3.24 -14.78
CA PRO A 489 -10.94 3.73 -13.42
C PRO A 489 -9.84 3.00 -12.64
N TYR A 490 -9.24 3.66 -11.66
CA TYR A 490 -8.25 3.02 -10.81
C TYR A 490 -8.90 2.02 -9.83
N THR A 491 -8.20 0.94 -9.56
CA THR A 491 -8.33 0.11 -8.36
C THR A 491 -7.18 0.44 -7.40
N ALA A 492 -7.19 -0.06 -6.16
CA ALA A 492 -6.07 0.17 -5.24
C ALA A 492 -4.73 -0.28 -5.85
N SER A 493 -4.69 -1.46 -6.50
CA SER A 493 -3.48 -1.97 -7.17
C SER A 493 -3.03 -1.07 -8.33
N THR A 494 -3.95 -0.68 -9.23
CA THR A 494 -3.56 0.17 -10.37
C THR A 494 -3.24 1.60 -9.96
N LEU A 495 -3.78 2.10 -8.84
CA LEU A 495 -3.39 3.38 -8.25
C LEU A 495 -1.98 3.31 -7.68
N GLU A 496 -1.61 2.26 -6.91
CA GLU A 496 -0.24 2.09 -6.42
C GLU A 496 0.76 2.01 -7.57
N LYS A 497 0.40 1.32 -8.65
CA LYS A 497 1.21 1.27 -9.88
C LYS A 497 1.31 2.62 -10.58
N ALA A 498 0.25 3.43 -10.59
CA ALA A 498 0.30 4.80 -11.10
C ALA A 498 1.17 5.70 -10.22
N MET A 499 1.10 5.56 -8.89
CA MET A 499 1.99 6.25 -7.95
C MET A 499 3.46 5.91 -8.22
N GLU A 500 3.79 4.63 -8.46
CA GLU A 500 5.14 4.20 -8.81
C GLU A 500 5.60 4.79 -10.14
N ASN A 501 4.74 4.75 -11.14
CA ASN A 501 5.04 5.17 -12.51
C ASN A 501 4.64 6.62 -12.81
N VAL A 502 4.42 7.44 -11.79
CA VAL A 502 3.94 8.82 -11.94
C VAL A 502 4.85 9.67 -12.83
N HIS A 503 6.12 9.32 -12.94
CA HIS A 503 7.06 9.95 -13.87
C HIS A 503 6.62 9.86 -15.34
N LYS A 504 5.79 8.89 -15.72
CA LYS A 504 5.24 8.75 -17.08
C LYS A 504 4.16 9.80 -17.40
N LEU A 505 3.58 10.41 -16.36
CA LEU A 505 2.56 11.45 -16.47
C LEU A 505 3.15 12.87 -16.48
N ILE A 506 4.47 13.00 -16.48
CA ILE A 506 5.19 14.29 -16.43
C ILE A 506 5.93 14.50 -17.76
N ASP A 507 5.74 15.67 -18.36
CA ASP A 507 6.39 16.03 -19.62
C ASP A 507 7.82 16.56 -19.40
N ASP A 508 8.05 17.28 -18.28
CA ASP A 508 9.35 17.84 -17.96
C ASP A 508 10.41 16.77 -17.71
N LYS A 509 11.46 16.76 -18.52
CA LYS A 509 12.53 15.74 -18.52
C LYS A 509 13.29 15.69 -17.18
N ALA A 510 13.52 16.82 -16.54
CA ALA A 510 14.27 16.89 -15.27
C ALA A 510 13.45 16.27 -14.13
N THR A 511 12.20 16.72 -13.97
CA THR A 511 11.25 16.17 -12.98
C THR A 511 10.97 14.68 -13.25
N LYS A 512 10.84 14.28 -14.51
CA LYS A 512 10.65 12.87 -14.89
C LYS A 512 11.82 12.00 -14.44
N LYS A 513 13.05 12.47 -14.58
CA LYS A 513 14.24 11.76 -14.10
C LYS A 513 14.24 11.65 -12.59
N ILE A 514 14.01 12.74 -11.86
CA ILE A 514 13.96 12.75 -10.39
C ILE A 514 12.89 11.77 -9.87
N LEU A 515 11.67 11.80 -10.43
CA LEU A 515 10.59 10.87 -10.04
C LEU A 515 10.92 9.41 -10.34
N LYS A 516 11.63 9.15 -11.42
CA LYS A 516 12.08 7.81 -11.75
C LYS A 516 13.14 7.31 -10.77
N ASP A 517 14.08 8.17 -10.39
CA ASP A 517 15.15 7.86 -9.44
C ASP A 517 14.58 7.69 -8.02
N ALA A 518 13.60 8.53 -7.63
CA ALA A 518 12.84 8.45 -6.38
C ALA A 518 11.81 7.30 -6.35
N LYS A 519 11.63 6.55 -7.46
CA LYS A 519 10.67 5.45 -7.61
C LYS A 519 9.21 5.87 -7.37
N GLY A 520 8.85 7.08 -7.75
CA GLY A 520 7.48 7.60 -7.77
C GLY A 520 7.00 8.26 -6.47
N LEU A 521 5.68 8.27 -6.27
CA LEU A 521 5.00 8.82 -5.08
C LEU A 521 4.99 7.79 -3.95
N GLY A 522 5.60 8.11 -2.82
CA GLY A 522 5.74 7.19 -1.68
C GLY A 522 6.65 6.00 -1.98
N THR A 523 7.11 5.33 -0.94
CA THR A 523 7.90 4.10 -1.07
C THR A 523 7.01 2.88 -1.30
N PRO A 524 7.51 1.77 -1.85
CA PRO A 524 6.75 0.52 -1.97
C PRO A 524 6.08 0.09 -0.66
N ALA A 525 6.75 0.30 0.48
CA ALA A 525 6.25 -0.03 1.81
C ALA A 525 5.11 0.89 2.29
N THR A 526 5.07 2.14 1.85
CA THR A 526 4.12 3.15 2.37
C THR A 526 2.90 3.37 1.48
N ARG A 527 2.95 3.03 0.18
CA ARG A 527 1.85 3.28 -0.78
C ARG A 527 0.52 2.69 -0.32
N SER A 528 0.49 1.41 0.05
CA SER A 528 -0.75 0.77 0.53
C SER A 528 -1.33 1.46 1.76
N ALA A 529 -0.48 1.87 2.71
CA ALA A 529 -0.91 2.59 3.90
C ALA A 529 -1.46 3.99 3.55
N ILE A 530 -0.87 4.68 2.57
CA ILE A 530 -1.34 5.98 2.09
C ILE A 530 -2.71 5.82 1.42
N VAL A 531 -2.86 4.89 0.47
CA VAL A 531 -4.14 4.62 -0.20
C VAL A 531 -5.22 4.28 0.83
N LYS A 532 -4.90 3.44 1.80
CA LYS A 532 -5.81 3.09 2.90
C LYS A 532 -6.20 4.29 3.78
N LYS A 533 -5.27 5.20 4.07
CA LYS A 533 -5.55 6.45 4.80
C LYS A 533 -6.47 7.36 4.00
N VAL A 534 -6.24 7.54 2.70
CA VAL A 534 -7.07 8.37 1.83
C VAL A 534 -8.52 7.85 1.79
N ILE A 535 -8.70 6.52 1.74
CA ILE A 535 -10.02 5.88 1.69
C ILE A 535 -10.67 5.86 3.08
N ASN A 536 -10.02 5.24 4.07
CA ASN A 536 -10.67 4.87 5.32
C ASN A 536 -10.62 5.96 6.39
N HIS A 537 -9.52 6.72 6.47
CA HIS A 537 -9.32 7.72 7.51
C HIS A 537 -9.81 9.10 7.07
N HIS A 538 -9.32 9.59 5.94
CA HIS A 538 -9.63 10.94 5.46
C HIS A 538 -10.92 11.01 4.65
N LYS A 539 -11.42 9.87 4.16
CA LYS A 539 -12.66 9.79 3.36
C LYS A 539 -12.64 10.70 2.14
N LEU A 540 -11.49 10.78 1.47
CA LEU A 540 -11.32 11.53 0.23
C LEU A 540 -11.61 10.67 -1.00
N LEU A 541 -11.39 9.36 -0.88
CA LEU A 541 -11.74 8.34 -1.87
C LEU A 541 -12.68 7.31 -1.25
N GLU A 542 -13.41 6.60 -2.09
CA GLU A 542 -14.24 5.46 -1.72
C GLU A 542 -14.08 4.29 -2.70
N GLU A 543 -14.36 3.08 -2.22
CA GLU A 543 -14.32 1.85 -3.00
C GLU A 543 -15.72 1.53 -3.55
N ILE A 544 -15.87 1.49 -4.87
CA ILE A 544 -17.11 1.10 -5.55
C ILE A 544 -16.98 -0.37 -5.99
N PRO A 545 -17.82 -1.28 -5.49
CA PRO A 545 -17.78 -2.69 -5.85
C PRO A 545 -18.06 -2.92 -7.35
N VAL A 546 -17.29 -3.79 -7.99
CA VAL A 546 -17.48 -4.21 -9.37
C VAL A 546 -17.98 -5.67 -9.40
N LYS A 547 -18.92 -5.99 -10.29
CA LYS A 547 -19.41 -7.37 -10.47
C LYS A 547 -18.28 -8.29 -10.96
N GLY A 548 -18.09 -9.42 -10.29
CA GLY A 548 -17.10 -10.47 -10.63
C GLY A 548 -16.29 -10.96 -9.45
N LYS A 549 -16.11 -12.30 -9.32
CA LYS A 549 -15.51 -12.94 -8.11
C LYS A 549 -14.06 -12.55 -7.79
N LYS A 550 -13.29 -12.02 -8.74
CA LYS A 550 -11.87 -11.69 -8.58
C LYS A 550 -11.56 -10.23 -8.93
N LYS A 551 -12.57 -9.38 -9.10
CA LYS A 551 -12.35 -7.97 -9.45
C LYS A 551 -12.21 -7.14 -8.19
N LEU A 552 -11.11 -6.41 -8.08
CA LEU A 552 -10.97 -5.38 -7.06
C LEU A 552 -12.00 -4.26 -7.30
N PRO A 553 -12.50 -3.62 -6.21
CA PRO A 553 -13.33 -2.43 -6.34
C PRO A 553 -12.56 -1.32 -7.07
N ILE A 554 -13.30 -0.50 -7.82
CA ILE A 554 -12.75 0.73 -8.38
C ILE A 554 -12.75 1.83 -7.35
N LEU A 555 -11.83 2.78 -7.48
CA LEU A 555 -11.73 3.94 -6.64
C LEU A 555 -12.41 5.14 -7.29
N GLN A 556 -13.13 5.89 -6.47
CA GLN A 556 -13.81 7.12 -6.85
C GLN A 556 -13.56 8.22 -5.81
N THR A 557 -13.54 9.49 -6.22
CA THR A 557 -13.49 10.61 -5.29
C THR A 557 -14.85 10.76 -4.59
N THR A 558 -14.81 10.94 -3.26
CA THR A 558 -16.01 11.34 -2.50
C THR A 558 -16.36 12.79 -2.79
N ALA A 559 -17.54 13.25 -2.40
CA ALA A 559 -17.90 14.67 -2.49
C ALA A 559 -16.85 15.57 -1.82
N LYS A 560 -16.35 15.16 -0.65
CA LYS A 560 -15.27 15.85 0.09
C LYS A 560 -13.96 15.85 -0.72
N GLY A 561 -13.60 14.71 -1.30
CA GLY A 561 -12.39 14.57 -2.11
C GLY A 561 -12.45 15.41 -3.38
N LYS A 562 -13.59 15.40 -4.08
CA LYS A 562 -13.82 16.20 -5.29
C LYS A 562 -13.71 17.69 -5.00
N MET A 563 -14.41 18.18 -3.97
CA MET A 563 -14.31 19.58 -3.55
C MET A 563 -12.86 19.96 -3.22
N LEU A 564 -12.16 19.15 -2.45
CA LEU A 564 -10.76 19.42 -2.08
C LEU A 564 -9.85 19.43 -3.31
N ALA A 565 -10.04 18.51 -4.25
CA ALA A 565 -9.25 18.44 -5.48
C ALA A 565 -9.45 19.69 -6.33
N GLU A 566 -10.69 20.14 -6.54
CA GLU A 566 -10.99 21.37 -7.26
C GLU A 566 -10.42 22.61 -6.54
N LEU A 567 -10.53 22.65 -5.21
CA LEU A 567 -10.03 23.76 -4.41
C LEU A 567 -8.50 23.88 -4.56
N ILE A 568 -7.77 22.78 -4.38
CA ILE A 568 -6.31 22.76 -4.51
C ILE A 568 -5.88 23.09 -5.94
N SER A 569 -6.54 22.56 -6.95
CA SER A 569 -6.19 22.82 -8.35
C SER A 569 -6.32 24.30 -8.74
N LYS A 570 -7.21 25.05 -8.07
CA LYS A 570 -7.48 26.47 -8.33
C LYS A 570 -6.74 27.45 -7.39
N THR A 571 -6.28 26.97 -6.21
CA THR A 571 -5.63 27.85 -5.20
C THR A 571 -4.15 27.56 -5.02
N ASN A 572 -3.75 26.28 -4.95
CA ASN A 572 -2.36 25.89 -4.73
C ASN A 572 -2.04 24.58 -5.48
N LYS A 573 -1.95 24.68 -6.79
CA LYS A 573 -1.74 23.56 -7.70
C LYS A 573 -0.52 22.70 -7.33
N VAL A 574 0.53 23.33 -6.80
CA VAL A 574 1.79 22.66 -6.40
C VAL A 574 1.55 21.52 -5.41
N LEU A 575 0.61 21.69 -4.47
CA LEU A 575 0.27 20.64 -3.49
C LEU A 575 -0.34 19.39 -4.14
N GLY A 576 -0.97 19.55 -5.29
CA GLY A 576 -1.60 18.47 -6.04
C GLY A 576 -0.66 17.78 -7.04
N GLU A 577 0.46 18.40 -7.36
CA GLU A 577 1.38 17.92 -8.38
C GLU A 577 2.42 16.93 -7.82
N PRO A 578 2.69 15.85 -8.53
CA PRO A 578 3.75 14.90 -8.16
C PRO A 578 5.15 15.54 -8.13
N LYS A 579 5.34 16.65 -8.84
CA LYS A 579 6.60 17.38 -8.94
C LYS A 579 7.15 17.80 -7.57
N MET A 580 6.30 18.36 -6.70
CA MET A 580 6.70 18.75 -5.35
C MET A 580 7.24 17.55 -4.55
N THR A 581 6.57 16.40 -4.67
CA THR A 581 7.05 15.17 -3.98
C THR A 581 8.41 14.72 -4.53
N ALA A 582 8.63 14.84 -5.84
CA ALA A 582 9.90 14.51 -6.46
C ALA A 582 11.03 15.39 -5.94
N GLU A 583 10.82 16.70 -5.94
CA GLU A 583 11.80 17.68 -5.47
C GLU A 583 12.17 17.44 -3.99
N TRP A 584 11.19 17.05 -3.16
CA TRP A 584 11.43 16.70 -1.77
C TRP A 584 12.22 15.40 -1.63
N GLU A 585 11.91 14.35 -2.36
CA GLU A 585 12.66 13.08 -2.29
C GLU A 585 14.11 13.28 -2.78
N ASP A 586 14.34 14.12 -3.80
CA ASP A 586 15.69 14.52 -4.19
C ASP A 586 16.42 15.27 -3.07
N ALA A 587 15.79 16.28 -2.50
CA ALA A 587 16.36 17.04 -1.38
C ALA A 587 16.66 16.14 -0.18
N LEU A 588 15.74 15.24 0.19
CA LEU A 588 15.93 14.27 1.26
C LEU A 588 17.08 13.29 0.96
N SER A 589 17.19 12.80 -0.28
CA SER A 589 18.33 11.98 -0.72
C SER A 589 19.67 12.76 -0.67
N ARG A 590 19.65 14.06 -0.88
CA ARG A 590 20.84 14.92 -0.72
C ARG A 590 21.19 15.14 0.73
N ILE A 591 20.21 15.12 1.65
CA ILE A 591 20.45 15.16 3.10
C ILE A 591 21.15 13.87 3.54
N SER A 592 20.67 12.68 3.13
CA SER A 592 21.35 11.42 3.48
C SER A 592 22.74 11.28 2.84
N LYS A 593 23.01 11.99 1.74
CA LYS A 593 24.35 12.09 1.14
C LYS A 593 25.21 13.23 1.74
N LEU A 594 24.69 13.95 2.74
CA LEU A 594 25.33 15.09 3.40
C LEU A 594 25.70 16.27 2.45
N THR A 595 25.00 16.38 1.31
CA THR A 595 25.18 17.46 0.31
C THR A 595 24.15 18.57 0.43
N LEU A 596 23.15 18.42 1.28
CA LEU A 596 22.15 19.44 1.65
C LEU A 596 21.93 19.40 3.16
N SER A 597 21.87 20.56 3.81
CA SER A 597 21.55 20.60 5.24
C SER A 597 20.04 20.46 5.48
N PRO A 598 19.61 19.75 6.56
CA PRO A 598 18.20 19.70 6.96
C PRO A 598 17.57 21.09 7.09
N LYS A 599 18.30 22.04 7.66
CA LYS A 599 17.82 23.41 7.86
C LYS A 599 17.47 24.11 6.54
N ALA A 600 18.36 24.04 5.55
CA ALA A 600 18.10 24.65 4.24
C ALA A 600 16.84 24.12 3.57
N PHE A 601 16.59 22.81 3.67
CA PHE A 601 15.37 22.20 3.15
C PHE A 601 14.13 22.67 3.94
N LEU A 602 14.17 22.68 5.27
CA LEU A 602 13.05 23.12 6.10
C LEU A 602 12.73 24.62 5.95
N ASP A 603 13.73 25.45 5.67
CA ASP A 603 13.53 26.87 5.36
C ASP A 603 12.69 27.07 4.09
N GLU A 604 12.86 26.23 3.05
CA GLU A 604 12.02 26.26 1.85
C GLU A 604 10.57 25.81 2.15
N ILE A 605 10.39 24.79 2.99
CA ILE A 605 9.06 24.37 3.43
C ILE A 605 8.36 25.48 4.21
N ASN A 606 9.10 26.18 5.07
CA ASN A 606 8.60 27.31 5.83
C ASN A 606 8.07 28.42 4.90
N LYS A 607 8.83 28.79 3.85
CA LYS A 607 8.39 29.76 2.84
C LYS A 607 7.08 29.34 2.17
N LEU A 608 6.96 28.07 1.80
CA LEU A 608 5.76 27.54 1.16
C LEU A 608 4.53 27.65 2.09
N VAL A 609 4.68 27.34 3.37
CA VAL A 609 3.60 27.47 4.35
C VAL A 609 3.20 28.92 4.52
N TRP A 610 4.18 29.84 4.73
CA TRP A 610 3.90 31.28 4.86
C TRP A 610 3.21 31.86 3.62
N TYR A 611 3.63 31.48 2.43
CA TYR A 611 2.98 31.88 1.18
C TYR A 611 1.49 31.49 1.17
N ALA A 612 1.18 30.26 1.58
CA ALA A 612 -0.20 29.82 1.67
C ALA A 612 -1.03 30.64 2.68
N PHE A 613 -0.46 31.00 3.83
CA PHE A 613 -1.15 31.85 4.83
C PHE A 613 -1.35 33.28 4.36
N GLN A 614 -0.51 33.79 3.48
CA GLN A 614 -0.67 35.13 2.88
C GLN A 614 -1.72 35.16 1.77
N THR A 615 -1.81 34.12 0.97
CA THR A 615 -2.64 34.11 -0.25
C THR A 615 -4.03 33.48 -0.07
N LEU A 616 -4.12 32.34 0.62
CA LEU A 616 -5.35 31.57 0.72
C LEU A 616 -6.52 32.29 1.41
N PRO A 617 -6.34 33.11 2.46
CA PRO A 617 -7.45 33.85 3.07
C PRO A 617 -8.23 34.71 2.07
N THR A 618 -7.57 35.24 1.06
CA THR A 618 -8.19 36.07 0.00
C THR A 618 -8.69 35.23 -1.18
N GLU A 619 -7.96 34.21 -1.59
CA GLU A 619 -8.24 33.43 -2.80
C GLU A 619 -9.26 32.32 -2.58
N LEU A 620 -9.14 31.57 -1.49
CA LEU A 620 -9.98 30.40 -1.20
C LEU A 620 -11.48 30.74 -1.17
N PRO A 621 -11.93 31.82 -0.50
CA PRO A 621 -13.35 32.18 -0.49
C PRO A 621 -13.92 32.49 -1.89
N LYS A 622 -13.10 33.07 -2.79
CA LYS A 622 -13.51 33.36 -4.17
C LYS A 622 -13.67 32.05 -4.95
N VAL A 623 -12.70 31.17 -4.85
CA VAL A 623 -12.72 29.87 -5.51
C VAL A 623 -13.85 28.99 -4.99
N LEU A 624 -14.08 28.96 -3.68
CA LEU A 624 -15.11 28.15 -3.05
C LEU A 624 -16.52 28.45 -3.59
N LYS A 625 -16.80 29.72 -3.94
CA LYS A 625 -18.07 30.10 -4.58
C LYS A 625 -18.28 29.52 -5.98
N THR A 626 -17.20 29.05 -6.62
CA THR A 626 -17.25 28.44 -7.97
C THR A 626 -17.30 26.91 -7.94
N ILE A 627 -17.27 26.32 -6.75
CA ILE A 627 -17.27 24.87 -6.56
C ILE A 627 -18.65 24.41 -6.11
N ASP A 628 -19.17 23.34 -6.70
CA ASP A 628 -20.40 22.72 -6.23
C ASP A 628 -20.17 21.96 -4.92
N THR A 629 -20.69 22.52 -3.84
CA THR A 629 -20.63 21.93 -2.51
C THR A 629 -21.96 21.29 -2.07
N SER A 630 -22.97 21.24 -2.92
CA SER A 630 -24.32 20.76 -2.61
C SER A 630 -24.35 19.32 -2.10
N ALA A 631 -23.47 18.47 -2.62
CA ALA A 631 -23.34 17.09 -2.17
C ALA A 631 -22.75 16.91 -0.74
N LEU A 632 -22.19 17.99 -0.14
CA LEU A 632 -21.68 17.95 1.24
C LEU A 632 -22.76 18.13 2.30
N GLY A 633 -23.96 18.58 1.90
CA GLY A 633 -25.06 18.88 2.79
C GLY A 633 -24.85 20.15 3.64
N PRO A 634 -25.90 20.70 4.29
CA PRO A 634 -25.86 22.01 4.98
C PRO A 634 -24.96 22.06 6.23
N THR A 635 -24.31 20.96 6.63
CA THR A 635 -23.43 20.89 7.80
C THR A 635 -22.10 20.18 7.55
N GLY A 636 -21.74 19.92 6.30
CA GLY A 636 -20.53 19.11 5.99
C GLY A 636 -20.61 17.65 6.49
N LYS A 637 -21.76 17.23 6.97
CA LYS A 637 -22.07 15.81 7.17
C LYS A 637 -22.50 15.29 5.81
N SER A 638 -21.97 14.16 5.36
CA SER A 638 -22.65 13.39 4.31
C SER A 638 -24.14 13.34 4.70
N ALA A 639 -25.04 13.73 3.79
CA ALA A 639 -26.45 13.65 4.07
C ALA A 639 -26.73 12.25 4.61
N PRO A 640 -27.38 12.09 5.76
CA PRO A 640 -27.57 10.78 6.34
C PRO A 640 -28.30 9.92 5.31
N VAL A 641 -27.77 8.74 5.05
CA VAL A 641 -28.32 7.83 4.02
C VAL A 641 -29.75 7.46 4.44
N VAL A 642 -30.71 7.76 3.59
CA VAL A 642 -32.10 7.35 3.82
C VAL A 642 -32.19 5.84 3.56
N ILE A 643 -32.53 5.07 4.59
CA ILE A 643 -32.65 3.60 4.48
C ILE A 643 -34.11 3.12 4.39
N GLY A 644 -35.07 4.03 4.48
CA GLY A 644 -36.50 3.75 4.33
C GLY A 644 -37.40 4.78 4.99
N LYS A 645 -38.72 4.68 4.77
CA LYS A 645 -39.73 5.48 5.49
C LYS A 645 -39.79 5.05 6.96
N CYS A 646 -39.93 6.01 7.85
CA CYS A 646 -40.07 5.76 9.29
C CYS A 646 -41.43 5.14 9.60
N PRO A 647 -41.51 3.91 10.14
CA PRO A 647 -42.77 3.26 10.45
C PRO A 647 -43.41 3.79 11.74
N ILE A 648 -42.71 4.62 12.52
CA ILE A 648 -43.18 5.15 13.81
C ILE A 648 -44.02 6.41 13.56
N CYS A 649 -43.56 7.38 12.79
CA CYS A 649 -44.32 8.60 12.49
C CYS A 649 -45.02 8.55 11.12
N GLY A 650 -44.68 7.66 10.23
CA GLY A 650 -45.25 7.54 8.87
C GLY A 650 -44.81 8.62 7.88
N THR A 651 -44.40 9.79 8.34
CA THR A 651 -44.04 10.97 7.52
C THR A 651 -42.57 11.07 7.22
N GLY A 652 -41.70 10.88 8.23
CA GLY A 652 -40.26 11.00 8.11
C GLY A 652 -39.58 9.81 7.46
N ASN A 653 -38.27 9.93 7.31
CA ASN A 653 -37.38 8.90 6.79
C ASN A 653 -36.46 8.38 7.88
N ILE A 654 -36.14 7.08 7.85
CA ILE A 654 -35.08 6.51 8.69
C ILE A 654 -33.74 6.91 8.08
N LEU A 655 -32.95 7.62 8.87
CA LEU A 655 -31.63 8.13 8.50
C LEU A 655 -30.54 7.25 9.12
N ASP A 656 -29.62 6.80 8.32
CA ASP A 656 -28.37 6.14 8.75
C ASP A 656 -27.33 7.21 9.09
N SER A 657 -27.15 7.47 10.40
CA SER A 657 -26.19 8.47 10.90
C SER A 657 -24.94 7.75 11.41
N SER A 658 -23.84 7.85 10.65
CA SER A 658 -22.52 7.35 11.06
C SER A 658 -21.66 8.50 11.56
N HIS A 659 -21.71 8.78 12.86
CA HIS A 659 -20.89 9.79 13.52
C HIS A 659 -20.07 9.12 14.64
N PRO A 660 -18.77 9.46 14.86
CA PRO A 660 -17.95 8.84 15.90
C PRO A 660 -18.56 8.86 17.31
N LYS A 661 -19.36 9.90 17.62
CA LYS A 661 -20.09 10.03 18.89
C LYS A 661 -21.58 9.66 18.80
N PHE A 662 -22.12 9.47 17.59
CA PHE A 662 -23.54 9.17 17.35
C PHE A 662 -23.66 8.25 16.13
N ASN A 663 -23.42 6.97 16.33
CA ASN A 663 -23.53 5.94 15.30
C ASN A 663 -24.85 5.19 15.46
N ALA A 664 -25.91 5.73 14.85
CA ALA A 664 -27.27 5.24 15.08
C ALA A 664 -28.20 5.47 13.88
N TYR A 665 -29.29 4.74 13.86
CA TYR A 665 -30.45 4.99 13.00
C TYR A 665 -31.46 5.90 13.72
N THR A 666 -31.87 7.00 13.08
CA THR A 666 -32.74 8.01 13.62
C THR A 666 -33.81 8.41 12.60
N CYS A 667 -34.80 9.23 13.00
CA CYS A 667 -35.81 9.77 12.08
C CYS A 667 -35.42 11.17 11.59
N SER A 668 -35.84 11.54 10.38
CA SER A 668 -35.73 12.92 9.86
C SER A 668 -36.65 13.90 10.59
N GLU A 669 -37.82 13.43 11.10
CA GLU A 669 -38.78 14.26 11.82
C GLU A 669 -38.32 14.48 13.26
N GLU A 670 -38.27 15.74 13.70
CA GLU A 670 -37.75 16.12 15.01
C GLU A 670 -38.67 15.64 16.15
N THR A 671 -39.96 15.60 15.93
CA THR A 671 -40.98 15.17 16.91
C THR A 671 -41.14 13.64 16.97
N CYS A 672 -40.48 12.89 16.07
CA CYS A 672 -40.61 11.44 16.03
C CYS A 672 -39.89 10.77 17.21
N GLU A 673 -40.54 9.78 17.82
CA GLU A 673 -39.96 8.98 18.91
C GLU A 673 -38.61 8.32 18.53
N LEU A 674 -38.42 7.92 17.26
CA LEU A 674 -37.15 7.41 16.80
C LEU A 674 -36.02 8.46 16.80
N ARG A 675 -36.36 9.75 16.85
CA ARG A 675 -35.38 10.84 16.97
C ARG A 675 -34.82 10.92 18.39
N THR A 676 -35.66 10.78 19.38
CA THR A 676 -35.29 10.81 20.80
C THR A 676 -34.75 9.47 21.30
N LYS A 677 -35.30 8.34 20.79
CA LYS A 677 -34.94 6.97 21.13
C LYS A 677 -34.26 6.28 19.94
N SER A 678 -33.13 6.83 19.46
CA SER A 678 -32.40 6.33 18.30
C SER A 678 -31.88 4.92 18.50
N LEU A 679 -31.81 4.13 17.39
CA LEU A 679 -31.28 2.77 17.40
C LEU A 679 -29.78 2.81 17.17
N PHE A 680 -28.96 2.63 18.21
CA PHE A 680 -27.50 2.63 18.12
C PHE A 680 -26.99 1.37 17.45
N LYS A 681 -26.13 1.52 16.44
CA LYS A 681 -25.60 0.42 15.62
C LYS A 681 -24.77 -0.58 16.42
N GLY A 682 -23.95 -0.10 17.35
CA GLY A 682 -23.04 -0.89 18.17
C GLY A 682 -23.65 -1.53 19.42
N THR A 683 -24.98 -1.44 19.63
CA THR A 683 -25.66 -1.88 20.86
C THR A 683 -25.34 -3.32 21.27
N LEU A 684 -25.11 -4.21 20.30
CA LEU A 684 -24.86 -5.63 20.56
C LEU A 684 -23.37 -6.03 20.39
N SER A 685 -22.46 -5.07 20.25
CA SER A 685 -21.04 -5.34 19.99
C SER A 685 -20.36 -6.16 21.11
N LYS A 686 -20.72 -5.91 22.37
CA LYS A 686 -20.23 -6.66 23.54
C LYS A 686 -20.58 -8.15 23.50
N TRP A 687 -21.60 -8.53 22.74
CA TRP A 687 -22.07 -9.90 22.59
C TRP A 687 -21.74 -10.50 21.21
N GLY A 688 -20.75 -9.93 20.51
CA GLY A 688 -20.20 -10.48 19.27
C GLY A 688 -20.97 -10.15 17.98
N HIS A 689 -22.05 -9.37 18.06
CA HIS A 689 -22.71 -8.79 16.89
C HIS A 689 -22.17 -7.37 16.67
N LYS A 690 -21.19 -7.26 15.78
CA LYS A 690 -20.37 -6.04 15.64
C LYS A 690 -21.20 -4.77 15.39
N GLU A 691 -22.22 -4.85 14.52
CA GLU A 691 -23.03 -3.70 14.12
C GLU A 691 -24.37 -4.14 13.55
N ILE A 692 -25.45 -3.45 13.92
CA ILE A 692 -26.78 -3.62 13.32
C ILE A 692 -26.75 -3.02 11.91
N LYS A 693 -27.03 -3.83 10.90
CA LYS A 693 -27.02 -3.40 9.49
C LYS A 693 -28.31 -2.65 9.10
N PRO A 694 -28.32 -1.83 8.03
CA PRO A 694 -29.50 -1.07 7.61
C PRO A 694 -30.77 -1.92 7.44
N LYS A 695 -30.67 -3.09 6.82
CA LYS A 695 -31.81 -4.02 6.64
C LYS A 695 -32.35 -4.60 7.96
N GLU A 696 -31.47 -4.80 8.94
CA GLU A 696 -31.85 -5.25 10.29
C GLU A 696 -32.52 -4.11 11.06
N ALA A 697 -31.96 -2.90 10.97
CA ALA A 697 -32.49 -1.70 11.59
C ALA A 697 -33.92 -1.42 11.16
N VAL A 698 -34.21 -1.47 9.86
CA VAL A 698 -35.58 -1.28 9.35
C VAL A 698 -36.56 -2.32 9.93
N LYS A 699 -36.15 -3.58 10.06
CA LYS A 699 -37.00 -4.63 10.67
C LYS A 699 -37.22 -4.39 12.16
N LEU A 700 -36.16 -4.05 12.90
CA LEU A 700 -36.24 -3.77 14.35
C LEU A 700 -37.08 -2.55 14.65
N ILE A 701 -36.98 -1.47 13.87
CA ILE A 701 -37.78 -0.27 14.00
C ILE A 701 -39.27 -0.55 13.71
N LYS A 702 -39.56 -1.51 12.78
CA LYS A 702 -40.91 -2.03 12.51
C LYS A 702 -41.43 -2.97 13.61
N GLY A 703 -40.72 -3.14 14.72
CA GLY A 703 -41.11 -4.04 15.82
C GLY A 703 -40.95 -5.52 15.53
N LYS A 704 -40.22 -5.90 14.44
CA LYS A 704 -40.01 -7.30 14.11
C LYS A 704 -38.86 -7.90 14.92
N LYS A 705 -39.06 -9.14 15.40
CA LYS A 705 -38.01 -9.96 15.97
C LYS A 705 -37.13 -10.53 14.85
N ILE A 706 -35.81 -10.44 14.98
CA ILE A 706 -34.86 -10.95 13.99
C ILE A 706 -33.87 -11.93 14.60
N PRO A 707 -33.53 -13.04 13.94
CA PRO A 707 -32.58 -14.01 14.44
C PRO A 707 -31.17 -13.43 14.45
N CYS A 708 -30.45 -13.64 15.55
CA CYS A 708 -29.08 -13.19 15.75
C CYS A 708 -28.28 -14.20 16.57
N LYS A 709 -26.98 -14.33 16.31
CA LYS A 709 -26.08 -15.13 17.15
C LYS A 709 -25.36 -14.22 18.13
N LEU A 710 -25.63 -14.38 19.42
CA LEU A 710 -24.97 -13.64 20.49
C LEU A 710 -24.06 -14.55 21.31
N THR A 711 -22.99 -13.98 21.82
CA THR A 711 -21.96 -14.69 22.60
C THR A 711 -22.03 -14.30 24.08
N PHE A 712 -22.24 -15.27 24.94
CA PHE A 712 -22.23 -15.10 26.41
C PHE A 712 -21.22 -16.08 27.02
N LYS A 713 -20.30 -15.61 27.85
CA LYS A 713 -19.25 -16.44 28.47
C LYS A 713 -18.59 -17.42 27.48
N SER A 714 -18.15 -16.89 26.34
CA SER A 714 -17.48 -17.64 25.23
C SER A 714 -18.35 -18.67 24.49
N LYS A 715 -19.63 -18.81 24.81
CA LYS A 715 -20.57 -19.69 24.09
C LYS A 715 -21.51 -18.87 23.19
N LYS A 716 -21.76 -19.37 21.97
CA LYS A 716 -22.67 -18.74 21.00
C LYS A 716 -24.08 -19.31 21.14
N TYR A 717 -25.07 -18.44 21.18
CA TYR A 717 -26.49 -18.79 21.30
C TYR A 717 -27.26 -18.18 20.12
N ASN A 718 -28.25 -18.94 19.63
CA ASN A 718 -29.22 -18.41 18.66
C ASN A 718 -30.29 -17.65 19.43
N MET A 719 -30.38 -16.35 19.20
CA MET A 719 -31.28 -15.44 19.87
C MET A 719 -32.21 -14.76 18.88
N LEU A 720 -33.36 -14.34 19.32
CA LEU A 720 -34.21 -13.36 18.63
C LEU A 720 -33.99 -11.99 19.28
N ILE A 721 -33.53 -11.02 18.51
CA ILE A 721 -33.38 -9.63 18.98
C ILE A 721 -34.56 -8.78 18.51
N PHE A 722 -34.98 -7.84 19.33
CA PHE A 722 -36.09 -6.91 19.03
C PHE A 722 -35.87 -5.58 19.71
N ARG A 723 -36.46 -4.51 19.15
CA ARG A 723 -36.47 -3.19 19.76
C ARG A 723 -37.68 -3.09 20.70
N GLU A 724 -37.46 -2.81 21.96
CA GLU A 724 -38.52 -2.54 22.94
C GLU A 724 -39.13 -1.17 22.68
N ALA A 725 -40.44 -1.09 22.44
CA ALA A 725 -41.11 0.15 22.09
C ALA A 725 -41.01 1.21 23.18
N ALA A 726 -41.15 0.82 24.44
CA ALA A 726 -41.18 1.75 25.59
C ALA A 726 -39.84 2.49 25.79
N THR A 727 -38.70 1.78 25.65
CA THR A 727 -37.36 2.32 25.95
C THR A 727 -36.53 2.62 24.70
N GLY A 728 -36.88 2.03 23.56
CA GLY A 728 -36.06 2.09 22.34
C GLY A 728 -34.85 1.18 22.35
N TYR A 729 -34.54 0.49 23.44
CA TYR A 729 -33.39 -0.41 23.54
C TYR A 729 -33.62 -1.75 22.85
N ILE A 730 -32.49 -2.39 22.41
CA ILE A 730 -32.54 -3.75 21.91
C ILE A 730 -32.53 -4.71 23.07
N LYS A 731 -33.54 -5.61 23.06
CA LYS A 731 -33.66 -6.77 23.93
C LYS A 731 -33.52 -8.05 23.12
N TRP A 732 -33.33 -9.17 23.79
CA TRP A 732 -33.21 -10.49 23.18
C TRP A 732 -33.90 -11.57 24.01
N GLU A 733 -34.28 -12.64 23.31
CA GLU A 733 -34.83 -13.86 23.88
C GLU A 733 -34.29 -15.08 23.16
N PHE A 734 -34.34 -16.27 23.73
CA PHE A 734 -33.90 -17.47 23.06
C PHE A 734 -34.79 -17.80 21.85
N ALA A 735 -34.16 -18.15 20.70
CA ALA A 735 -34.90 -18.47 19.49
C ALA A 735 -35.80 -19.73 19.64
N ASN A 736 -35.40 -20.68 20.50
CA ASN A 736 -36.20 -21.83 20.90
C ASN A 736 -36.19 -21.92 22.43
N PRO A 737 -37.18 -21.42 23.15
CA PRO A 737 -37.33 -21.66 24.57
C PRO A 737 -37.58 -23.18 24.73
N LYS A 738 -36.60 -23.91 25.32
CA LYS A 738 -36.90 -25.28 25.77
C LYS A 738 -38.11 -25.22 26.65
N LYS A 739 -39.19 -25.94 26.25
CA LYS A 739 -40.29 -26.22 27.20
C LYS A 739 -39.64 -26.80 28.46
N LYS A 740 -39.88 -26.17 29.60
CA LYS A 740 -39.54 -26.71 30.91
C LYS A 740 -40.28 -27.99 31.15
#